data_f12ccea6196b0772e683ce60f5b08d26
#
_entry.id   f12ccea6196b0772e683ce60f5b08d26
#
_cell.length_a   1.000
_cell.length_b   1.000
_cell.length_c   1.000
_cell.angle_alpha   90.00
_cell.angle_beta   90.00
_cell.angle_gamma   90.00
#
_symmetry.space_group_name_H-M   'P 1'
#
loop_
_entity.id
_entity.type
_entity.pdbx_description
1 polymer ?
#
loop_
_entity_poly.entity_id
_entity_poly.type
_entity_poly.pdbx_seq_one_letter_code
_entity_poly.pdbx_strand_id
1 'polypeptide(L)'
;TLKGKLPQRKIVNSAAQGYSSYGNQIGIATGLVDEVYHDGYLAKHMEIGAVVGAAPERNVRREKPAAGDAVILLGGRTGRDGCGGATGSSKSHNVSSLETCGAEVQKGNAPEERKLQRLFLNPEASTLIKCCNDFGAGGVSVAIGELADGLDIELDRVPKKYAGLDGTELAISESQERMAVVVAAEDCEKFLALANGENLEATVVARVTDTGRMVMHWNGEKIVDLSREFLNTNGAVKQMRAKVQKCGLSDCFARKNCPETGKKAETSFAERLSECVSDINICSRQGLAERFDSTIGAATVLMPFGGKNMLTPTQAMAAKLPVRGSETDTCSVMAYGFDPHYSAEDPFGAAYCAVVTSVAKLVAAGASTENCWLTFQEYFEKLGSDPVRWGKPLAALLGALRAQLGLRLAAIGGKDSMSGTFENITVPPTLVSFAIAADKAGNIISPEFKKPGSRLVFLPAKPDENGLPAADSLRTNFALATRLIRGGSVLSAWAVDKGGAAEGLFKAALGNGIGVRLNPEFPQEELFCRNYGALILEIAEGCTEQIPNGLELGSTMSEFAFEYRDENVALAPLFEIYDKKLEPVYRHKTTDETPVEIGSFRRNAPMIKPNGRYARPRVLIPVFPGTNCEMDSARAMRLAGAEAEVLVINNITAKGIEESVNAFANRLEDSQILFIPGGFSGGDEPEGSAKLIESFMRNARAAEAIERLLNRLDGLILGICNGFQALIKLGLVPFGKIIHTDENCPTLTYNTIGLHRSRLVHTRTVSNLSPWLMYREPGEVSLVPVSHGEGRFVCPDELLNRLVENGQIATVYCDASGRASMRTEINPNGSVLAVEGITSADGRVFGKMAHSERYGKNLYKNVPGKDESAIFRGAVDYFRL
;
A
#
# COMPACT_ATOMS: atom_id res chain seq x y z
N THR A 1 -23.62 -18.67 -6.58
CA THR A 1 -23.63 -17.56 -7.56
C THR A 1 -25.06 -17.10 -7.77
N LEU A 2 -25.34 -15.82 -7.58
CA LEU A 2 -26.66 -15.24 -7.84
C LEU A 2 -26.90 -15.14 -9.33
N LYS A 3 -28.16 -15.35 -9.77
CA LYS A 3 -28.56 -15.17 -11.17
C LYS A 3 -28.28 -13.74 -11.61
N GLY A 4 -27.61 -13.55 -12.74
CA GLY A 4 -27.24 -12.24 -13.27
C GLY A 4 -25.99 -11.61 -12.62
N LYS A 5 -25.25 -12.34 -11.77
CA LYS A 5 -23.96 -11.91 -11.22
C LYS A 5 -22.84 -12.87 -11.59
N LEU A 6 -21.65 -12.35 -11.69
CA LEU A 6 -20.43 -13.16 -11.77
C LEU A 6 -20.25 -14.00 -10.49
N PRO A 7 -19.55 -15.16 -10.55
CA PRO A 7 -19.19 -15.92 -9.37
C PRO A 7 -18.43 -15.04 -8.37
N GLN A 8 -18.77 -15.11 -7.08
CA GLN A 8 -18.16 -14.28 -6.03
C GLN A 8 -16.64 -14.43 -6.02
N ARG A 9 -16.12 -15.65 -6.16
CA ARG A 9 -14.68 -15.91 -6.27
C ARG A 9 -14.02 -15.11 -7.40
N LYS A 10 -14.68 -14.97 -8.56
CA LYS A 10 -14.16 -14.17 -9.67
C LYS A 10 -14.18 -12.69 -9.33
N ILE A 11 -15.25 -12.19 -8.70
CA ILE A 11 -15.38 -10.79 -8.29
C ILE A 11 -14.24 -10.42 -7.34
N VAL A 12 -14.07 -11.13 -6.22
CA VAL A 12 -13.07 -10.79 -5.19
C VAL A 12 -11.64 -10.92 -5.71
N ASN A 13 -11.33 -11.94 -6.54
CA ASN A 13 -9.99 -12.06 -7.13
C ASN A 13 -9.70 -10.96 -8.14
N SER A 14 -10.66 -10.59 -8.98
CA SER A 14 -10.49 -9.51 -9.96
C SER A 14 -10.38 -8.15 -9.28
N ALA A 15 -11.13 -7.92 -8.21
CA ALA A 15 -11.07 -6.74 -7.39
C ALA A 15 -9.69 -6.60 -6.70
N ALA A 16 -9.23 -7.66 -6.03
CA ALA A 16 -7.90 -7.70 -5.43
C ALA A 16 -6.77 -7.48 -6.45
N GLN A 17 -6.89 -8.09 -7.65
CA GLN A 17 -5.93 -7.90 -8.75
C GLN A 17 -5.90 -6.44 -9.22
N GLY A 18 -7.07 -5.86 -9.52
CA GLY A 18 -7.14 -4.48 -10.02
C GLY A 18 -6.63 -3.47 -9.00
N TYR A 19 -7.04 -3.62 -7.74
CA TYR A 19 -6.67 -2.69 -6.68
C TYR A 19 -5.17 -2.76 -6.33
N SER A 20 -4.63 -3.99 -6.19
CA SER A 20 -3.20 -4.17 -5.94
C SER A 20 -2.34 -3.70 -7.13
N SER A 21 -2.71 -4.06 -8.35
CA SER A 21 -1.99 -3.62 -9.56
C SER A 21 -1.92 -2.10 -9.65
N TYR A 22 -3.04 -1.41 -9.43
CA TYR A 22 -3.08 0.06 -9.45
C TYR A 22 -2.17 0.66 -8.36
N GLY A 23 -2.33 0.25 -7.10
CA GLY A 23 -1.53 0.75 -5.97
C GLY A 23 -0.02 0.49 -6.15
N ASN A 24 0.34 -0.71 -6.62
CA ASN A 24 1.74 -1.08 -6.86
C ASN A 24 2.37 -0.22 -7.96
N GLN A 25 1.64 0.06 -9.04
CA GLN A 25 2.15 0.87 -10.17
C GLN A 25 2.30 2.35 -9.82
N ILE A 26 1.35 2.96 -9.10
CA ILE A 26 1.49 4.36 -8.65
C ILE A 26 2.61 4.54 -7.62
N GLY A 27 3.03 3.46 -6.96
CA GLY A 27 4.15 3.48 -6.02
C GLY A 27 3.80 4.09 -4.67
N ILE A 28 2.64 3.69 -4.11
CA ILE A 28 2.21 4.00 -2.74
C ILE A 28 2.26 2.72 -1.92
N ALA A 29 2.98 2.75 -0.79
CA ALA A 29 3.06 1.61 0.11
C ALA A 29 1.71 1.31 0.76
N THR A 30 1.28 0.04 0.67
CA THR A 30 0.06 -0.45 1.31
C THR A 30 0.42 -1.22 2.57
N GLY A 31 0.33 -0.58 3.72
CA GLY A 31 0.79 -1.14 5.00
C GLY A 31 -0.24 -2.02 5.72
N LEU A 32 -1.50 -1.98 5.32
CA LEU A 32 -2.57 -2.81 5.89
C LEU A 32 -3.58 -3.16 4.80
N VAL A 33 -3.87 -4.45 4.67
CA VAL A 33 -4.92 -4.98 3.78
C VAL A 33 -5.75 -5.99 4.55
N ASP A 34 -7.07 -5.82 4.55
CA ASP A 34 -7.99 -6.73 5.21
C ASP A 34 -9.29 -6.87 4.41
N GLU A 35 -10.06 -7.88 4.70
CA GLU A 35 -11.42 -8.08 4.21
C GLU A 35 -12.36 -8.49 5.34
N VAL A 36 -13.58 -8.00 5.28
CA VAL A 36 -14.67 -8.40 6.16
C VAL A 36 -15.83 -8.99 5.35
N TYR A 37 -16.43 -10.05 5.86
CA TYR A 37 -17.43 -10.85 5.17
C TYR A 37 -18.76 -10.83 5.89
N HIS A 38 -19.83 -10.67 5.11
CA HIS A 38 -21.22 -10.78 5.55
C HIS A 38 -22.07 -11.12 4.33
N ASP A 39 -23.12 -11.94 4.52
CA ASP A 39 -23.99 -12.40 3.40
C ASP A 39 -24.62 -11.24 2.64
N GLY A 40 -24.92 -10.14 3.30
CA GLY A 40 -25.47 -8.94 2.66
C GLY A 40 -24.54 -8.33 1.60
N TYR A 41 -23.22 -8.53 1.67
CA TYR A 41 -22.29 -8.06 0.64
C TYR A 41 -22.36 -8.86 -0.67
N LEU A 42 -23.15 -9.93 -0.73
CA LEU A 42 -23.56 -10.53 -1.99
C LEU A 42 -24.35 -9.54 -2.88
N ALA A 43 -25.03 -8.55 -2.27
CA ALA A 43 -25.69 -7.49 -3.02
C ALA A 43 -24.68 -6.68 -3.83
N LYS A 44 -23.57 -6.27 -3.20
CA LYS A 44 -22.54 -5.46 -3.83
C LYS A 44 -21.19 -5.63 -3.12
N HIS A 45 -20.16 -6.02 -3.89
CA HIS A 45 -18.78 -5.96 -3.43
C HIS A 45 -18.36 -4.49 -3.29
N MET A 46 -17.66 -4.18 -2.21
CA MET A 46 -17.21 -2.82 -1.92
C MET A 46 -15.73 -2.85 -1.56
N GLU A 47 -15.00 -1.89 -2.07
CA GLU A 47 -13.60 -1.64 -1.73
C GLU A 47 -13.50 -0.29 -1.04
N ILE A 48 -12.75 -0.24 0.04
CA ILE A 48 -12.49 0.97 0.81
C ILE A 48 -10.99 1.16 0.91
N GLY A 49 -10.53 2.37 0.59
CA GLY A 49 -9.14 2.78 0.77
C GLY A 49 -9.05 4.04 1.61
N ALA A 50 -8.04 4.10 2.48
CA ALA A 50 -7.63 5.31 3.16
C ALA A 50 -6.16 5.57 2.87
N VAL A 51 -5.82 6.80 2.48
CA VAL A 51 -4.49 7.22 2.07
C VAL A 51 -4.03 8.39 2.93
N VAL A 52 -2.77 8.35 3.35
CA VAL A 52 -2.12 9.44 4.08
C VAL A 52 -1.05 10.04 3.21
N GLY A 53 -1.12 11.35 3.01
CA GLY A 53 -0.09 12.16 2.35
C GLY A 53 0.42 13.25 3.27
N ALA A 54 1.59 13.80 2.95
CA ALA A 54 2.18 14.92 3.65
C ALA A 54 2.90 15.85 2.68
N ALA A 55 2.84 17.15 2.95
CA ALA A 55 3.57 18.18 2.22
C ALA A 55 4.19 19.18 3.22
N PRO A 56 5.33 19.81 2.90
CA PRO A 56 5.82 20.92 3.69
C PRO A 56 4.80 22.08 3.73
N GLU A 57 4.51 22.61 4.90
CA GLU A 57 3.53 23.67 5.08
C GLU A 57 3.79 24.87 4.14
N ARG A 58 5.06 25.25 3.93
CA ARG A 58 5.46 26.32 3.01
C ARG A 58 5.10 26.07 1.54
N ASN A 59 4.78 24.84 1.16
CA ASN A 59 4.38 24.49 -0.20
C ASN A 59 2.86 24.50 -0.39
N VAL A 60 2.10 24.63 0.69
CA VAL A 60 0.64 24.65 0.66
C VAL A 60 0.16 26.08 0.55
N ARG A 61 -0.47 26.43 -0.58
CA ARG A 61 -1.18 27.69 -0.78
C ARG A 61 -2.67 27.50 -0.65
N ARG A 62 -3.37 28.50 -0.14
CA ARG A 62 -4.83 28.56 -0.03
C ARG A 62 -5.28 29.95 -0.42
N GLU A 63 -4.97 30.33 -1.65
CA GLU A 63 -5.31 31.62 -2.20
C GLU A 63 -6.58 31.52 -3.03
N LYS A 64 -7.46 32.53 -2.90
CA LYS A 64 -8.61 32.63 -3.79
C LYS A 64 -8.13 32.97 -5.19
N PRO A 65 -8.63 32.29 -6.23
CA PRO A 65 -8.39 32.66 -7.60
C PRO A 65 -8.83 34.10 -7.90
N ALA A 66 -8.07 34.78 -8.74
CA ALA A 66 -8.36 36.15 -9.18
C ALA A 66 -8.72 36.16 -10.68
N ALA A 67 -9.49 37.14 -11.11
CA ALA A 67 -9.81 37.32 -12.52
C ALA A 67 -8.55 37.41 -13.38
N GLY A 68 -8.47 36.61 -14.45
CA GLY A 68 -7.33 36.48 -15.33
C GLY A 68 -6.46 35.24 -15.05
N ASP A 69 -6.57 34.62 -13.88
CA ASP A 69 -5.86 33.39 -13.56
C ASP A 69 -6.19 32.26 -14.57
N ALA A 70 -5.20 31.43 -14.87
CA ALA A 70 -5.36 30.30 -15.78
C ALA A 70 -5.75 29.03 -15.03
N VAL A 71 -6.72 28.30 -15.59
CA VAL A 71 -7.07 26.95 -15.12
C VAL A 71 -6.46 25.95 -16.08
N ILE A 72 -5.58 25.10 -15.56
CA ILE A 72 -4.84 24.10 -16.32
C ILE A 72 -5.35 22.71 -15.95
N LEU A 73 -5.74 21.94 -16.98
CA LEU A 73 -6.02 20.52 -16.86
C LEU A 73 -4.72 19.74 -17.06
N LEU A 74 -4.38 18.89 -16.09
CA LEU A 74 -3.20 18.03 -16.05
C LEU A 74 -3.59 16.56 -16.23
N GLY A 75 -2.73 15.77 -16.89
CA GLY A 75 -2.79 14.32 -16.86
C GLY A 75 -3.59 13.69 -17.98
N GLY A 76 -4.39 12.70 -17.66
CA GLY A 76 -5.05 11.84 -18.61
C GLY A 76 -6.03 12.54 -19.56
N ARG A 77 -6.24 11.95 -20.75
CA ARG A 77 -7.19 12.45 -21.74
C ARG A 77 -8.62 11.99 -21.43
N THR A 78 -9.60 12.74 -21.90
CA THR A 78 -11.03 12.56 -21.65
C THR A 78 -11.66 11.52 -22.59
N GLY A 79 -12.40 10.59 -22.05
CA GLY A 79 -13.26 9.63 -22.76
C GLY A 79 -14.71 9.68 -22.23
N ARG A 80 -15.51 8.65 -22.47
CA ARG A 80 -16.91 8.52 -21.98
C ARG A 80 -16.98 7.95 -20.54
N ASP A 81 -15.88 7.94 -19.84
CA ASP A 81 -15.81 7.41 -18.47
C ASP A 81 -16.81 8.14 -17.56
N GLY A 82 -17.74 7.42 -16.94
CA GLY A 82 -18.70 7.96 -15.98
C GLY A 82 -19.77 8.89 -16.53
N CYS A 83 -19.94 9.05 -17.85
CA CYS A 83 -20.93 9.96 -18.43
C CYS A 83 -22.39 9.63 -18.05
N GLY A 84 -22.71 8.40 -17.71
CA GLY A 84 -24.02 7.99 -17.15
C GLY A 84 -24.19 8.29 -15.65
N GLY A 85 -23.27 8.98 -15.05
CA GLY A 85 -23.14 9.21 -13.62
C GLY A 85 -22.34 8.12 -12.94
N ALA A 86 -21.99 8.29 -11.66
CA ALA A 86 -21.21 7.33 -10.86
C ALA A 86 -21.95 5.97 -10.73
N THR A 87 -22.07 5.27 -11.84
CA THR A 87 -22.93 4.08 -12.02
C THR A 87 -22.50 2.95 -11.10
N GLY A 88 -21.20 2.81 -10.85
CA GLY A 88 -20.66 1.80 -9.95
C GLY A 88 -21.04 2.03 -8.50
N SER A 89 -21.00 3.26 -8.01
CA SER A 89 -21.16 3.63 -6.59
C SER A 89 -22.54 4.21 -6.25
N SER A 90 -23.22 4.86 -7.18
CA SER A 90 -24.43 5.67 -6.88
C SER A 90 -25.75 5.06 -7.38
N LYS A 91 -25.70 4.01 -8.21
CA LYS A 91 -26.91 3.34 -8.73
C LYS A 91 -27.06 1.92 -8.17
N SER A 92 -28.27 1.53 -7.80
CA SER A 92 -28.60 0.13 -7.53
C SER A 92 -28.52 -0.69 -8.82
N HIS A 93 -27.88 -1.86 -8.77
CA HIS A 93 -27.72 -2.72 -9.92
C HIS A 93 -28.84 -3.75 -10.04
N ASN A 94 -29.14 -4.12 -11.30
CA ASN A 94 -30.02 -5.21 -11.70
C ASN A 94 -29.35 -6.06 -12.81
N VAL A 95 -30.04 -7.07 -13.31
CA VAL A 95 -29.50 -8.01 -14.32
C VAL A 95 -29.09 -7.30 -15.63
N SER A 96 -29.77 -6.22 -16.04
CA SER A 96 -29.46 -5.47 -17.27
C SER A 96 -28.32 -4.46 -17.14
N SER A 97 -27.81 -4.22 -15.95
CA SER A 97 -26.76 -3.22 -15.71
C SER A 97 -25.45 -3.51 -16.45
N LEU A 98 -25.13 -4.79 -16.70
CA LEU A 98 -23.95 -5.18 -17.46
C LEU A 98 -24.01 -4.74 -18.94
N GLU A 99 -25.20 -4.74 -19.52
CA GLU A 99 -25.41 -4.35 -20.93
C GLU A 99 -25.43 -2.83 -21.10
N THR A 100 -25.95 -2.11 -20.11
CA THR A 100 -26.18 -0.65 -20.19
C THR A 100 -25.00 0.20 -19.71
N CYS A 101 -24.11 -0.35 -18.86
CA CYS A 101 -23.07 0.43 -18.19
C CYS A 101 -21.63 0.09 -18.65
N GLY A 102 -21.45 -0.88 -19.55
CA GLY A 102 -20.11 -1.39 -19.90
C GLY A 102 -19.18 -0.36 -20.58
N ALA A 103 -19.75 0.61 -21.33
CA ALA A 103 -18.98 1.65 -22.01
C ALA A 103 -18.55 2.81 -21.08
N GLU A 104 -19.15 2.91 -19.90
CA GLU A 104 -18.98 4.01 -18.95
C GLU A 104 -18.09 3.66 -17.76
N VAL A 105 -17.50 2.46 -17.75
CA VAL A 105 -16.61 2.01 -16.68
C VAL A 105 -15.34 2.87 -16.68
N GLN A 106 -15.07 3.50 -15.58
CA GLN A 106 -13.82 4.23 -15.34
C GLN A 106 -12.64 3.27 -15.40
N LYS A 107 -11.56 3.67 -16.09
CA LYS A 107 -10.33 2.89 -16.24
C LYS A 107 -9.17 3.68 -15.64
N GLY A 108 -8.47 3.09 -14.67
CA GLY A 108 -7.27 3.68 -14.08
C GLY A 108 -6.09 3.69 -15.05
N ASN A 109 -5.20 4.68 -14.91
CA ASN A 109 -3.93 4.82 -15.61
C ASN A 109 -2.83 5.17 -14.60
N ALA A 110 -2.37 4.17 -13.86
CA ALA A 110 -1.41 4.34 -12.78
C ALA A 110 -0.09 5.05 -13.19
N PRO A 111 0.50 4.80 -14.39
CA PRO A 111 1.65 5.57 -14.84
C PRO A 111 1.41 7.08 -14.94
N GLU A 112 0.19 7.51 -15.28
CA GLU A 112 -0.16 8.94 -15.35
C GLU A 112 -0.28 9.55 -13.95
N GLU A 113 -0.88 8.82 -13.01
CA GLU A 113 -0.96 9.22 -11.61
C GLU A 113 0.42 9.40 -10.98
N ARG A 114 1.40 8.53 -11.30
CA ARG A 114 2.78 8.66 -10.81
C ARG A 114 3.43 9.95 -11.30
N LYS A 115 3.17 10.38 -12.52
CA LYS A 115 3.69 11.66 -13.07
C LYS A 115 3.09 12.85 -12.33
N LEU A 116 1.77 12.82 -12.06
CA LEU A 116 1.09 13.83 -11.24
C LEU A 116 1.72 13.93 -9.86
N GLN A 117 1.96 12.81 -9.18
CA GLN A 117 2.62 12.79 -7.88
C GLN A 117 3.99 13.46 -7.91
N ARG A 118 4.83 13.18 -8.93
CA ARG A 118 6.15 13.82 -9.05
C ARG A 118 6.04 15.33 -9.26
N LEU A 119 5.09 15.79 -10.08
CA LEU A 119 4.86 17.23 -10.29
C LEU A 119 4.46 17.93 -8.99
N PHE A 120 3.50 17.36 -8.25
CA PHE A 120 3.04 17.93 -6.97
C PHE A 120 4.11 17.87 -5.86
N LEU A 121 5.04 16.90 -5.91
CA LEU A 121 6.20 16.84 -5.02
C LEU A 121 7.26 17.89 -5.37
N ASN A 122 7.24 18.50 -6.56
CA ASN A 122 8.16 19.54 -6.95
C ASN A 122 7.76 20.89 -6.31
N PRO A 123 8.57 21.46 -5.39
CA PRO A 123 8.24 22.74 -4.74
C PRO A 123 8.12 23.91 -5.69
N GLU A 124 8.84 23.89 -6.85
CA GLU A 124 8.70 24.92 -7.86
C GLU A 124 7.33 24.91 -8.55
N ALA A 125 6.72 23.71 -8.69
CA ALA A 125 5.38 23.59 -9.26
C ALA A 125 4.30 23.82 -8.19
N SER A 126 4.40 23.15 -7.04
CA SER A 126 3.37 23.19 -5.99
C SER A 126 3.15 24.61 -5.41
N THR A 127 4.21 25.43 -5.33
CA THR A 127 4.09 26.83 -4.86
C THR A 127 3.45 27.78 -5.87
N LEU A 128 3.29 27.40 -7.13
CA LEU A 128 2.56 28.16 -8.14
C LEU A 128 1.06 27.89 -8.10
N ILE A 129 0.63 26.78 -7.53
CA ILE A 129 -0.77 26.34 -7.50
C ILE A 129 -1.50 27.12 -6.38
N LYS A 130 -2.49 27.94 -6.75
CA LYS A 130 -3.36 28.66 -5.80
C LYS A 130 -4.38 27.73 -5.17
N CYS A 131 -5.04 26.92 -5.96
CA CYS A 131 -5.96 25.85 -5.56
C CYS A 131 -6.03 24.76 -6.65
N CYS A 132 -6.55 23.59 -6.31
CA CYS A 132 -6.70 22.48 -7.24
C CYS A 132 -7.85 21.55 -6.83
N ASN A 133 -8.39 20.81 -7.81
CA ASN A 133 -9.34 19.73 -7.62
C ASN A 133 -8.96 18.53 -8.48
N ASP A 134 -9.31 17.32 -8.02
CA ASP A 134 -9.29 16.11 -8.82
C ASP A 134 -10.56 15.99 -9.70
N PHE A 135 -10.50 15.12 -10.71
CA PHE A 135 -11.63 14.81 -11.56
C PHE A 135 -12.36 13.55 -11.04
N GLY A 136 -13.38 13.78 -10.26
CA GLY A 136 -14.34 12.78 -9.84
C GLY A 136 -15.69 12.96 -10.54
N ALA A 137 -16.77 12.66 -9.82
CA ALA A 137 -18.14 12.80 -10.31
C ALA A 137 -18.45 14.22 -10.79
N GLY A 138 -19.04 14.33 -11.98
CA GLY A 138 -19.38 15.59 -12.63
C GLY A 138 -18.28 16.19 -13.52
N GLY A 139 -17.10 15.56 -13.60
CA GLY A 139 -16.02 15.91 -14.52
C GLY A 139 -15.60 17.37 -14.47
N VAL A 140 -15.47 18.02 -15.65
CA VAL A 140 -15.11 19.44 -15.79
C VAL A 140 -16.07 20.34 -15.03
N SER A 141 -17.38 20.02 -15.06
CA SER A 141 -18.43 20.84 -14.40
C SER A 141 -18.21 20.98 -12.90
N VAL A 142 -17.64 19.97 -12.25
CA VAL A 142 -17.33 19.96 -10.83
C VAL A 142 -15.87 20.32 -10.58
N ALA A 143 -14.93 19.56 -11.13
CA ALA A 143 -13.50 19.73 -10.87
C ALA A 143 -13.01 21.15 -11.19
N ILE A 144 -13.48 21.76 -12.27
CA ILE A 144 -13.16 23.14 -12.65
C ILE A 144 -14.22 24.09 -12.10
N GLY A 145 -15.51 23.74 -12.22
CA GLY A 145 -16.62 24.58 -11.85
C GLY A 145 -16.63 25.04 -10.39
N GLU A 146 -15.98 24.31 -9.48
CA GLU A 146 -15.87 24.66 -8.06
C GLU A 146 -14.63 25.47 -7.69
N LEU A 147 -13.67 25.66 -8.62
CA LEU A 147 -12.41 26.33 -8.30
C LEU A 147 -12.54 27.83 -8.08
N ALA A 148 -13.52 28.51 -8.73
CA ALA A 148 -13.73 29.95 -8.61
C ALA A 148 -15.20 30.32 -8.81
N ASP A 149 -15.59 31.53 -8.33
CA ASP A 149 -16.96 32.03 -8.46
C ASP A 149 -17.33 32.35 -9.90
N GLY A 150 -16.41 32.89 -10.69
CA GLY A 150 -16.56 33.14 -12.12
C GLY A 150 -15.55 32.39 -12.95
N LEU A 151 -16.03 31.71 -13.98
CA LEU A 151 -15.22 30.84 -14.86
C LEU A 151 -15.70 30.92 -16.30
N ASP A 152 -14.74 30.99 -17.22
CA ASP A 152 -14.97 30.88 -18.66
C ASP A 152 -14.20 29.64 -19.16
N ILE A 153 -14.93 28.58 -19.53
CA ILE A 153 -14.40 27.21 -19.77
C ILE A 153 -14.54 26.87 -21.26
N GLU A 154 -13.43 26.52 -21.90
CA GLU A 154 -13.35 26.12 -23.30
C GLU A 154 -13.26 24.59 -23.44
N LEU A 155 -14.39 23.93 -23.61
CA LEU A 155 -14.46 22.44 -23.72
C LEU A 155 -13.72 21.91 -24.96
N ASP A 156 -13.60 22.71 -26.02
CA ASP A 156 -12.84 22.34 -27.22
C ASP A 156 -11.35 22.10 -26.93
N ARG A 157 -10.81 22.73 -25.88
CA ARG A 157 -9.43 22.59 -25.44
C ARG A 157 -9.18 21.37 -24.55
N VAL A 158 -10.23 20.72 -24.08
CA VAL A 158 -10.10 19.53 -23.22
C VAL A 158 -9.49 18.39 -24.03
N PRO A 159 -8.33 17.83 -23.62
CA PRO A 159 -7.69 16.71 -24.34
C PRO A 159 -8.59 15.49 -24.41
N LYS A 160 -8.66 14.85 -25.58
CA LYS A 160 -9.60 13.74 -25.87
C LYS A 160 -8.84 12.45 -26.14
N LYS A 161 -9.35 11.30 -25.64
CA LYS A 161 -8.83 9.96 -25.95
C LYS A 161 -9.12 9.59 -27.42
N TYR A 162 -10.26 10.06 -27.93
CA TYR A 162 -10.76 9.78 -29.30
C TYR A 162 -11.73 10.88 -29.77
N ALA A 163 -11.97 10.95 -31.05
CA ALA A 163 -12.93 11.86 -31.64
C ALA A 163 -14.39 11.45 -31.36
N GLY A 164 -15.34 12.40 -31.51
CA GLY A 164 -16.77 12.13 -31.40
C GLY A 164 -17.37 12.29 -30.00
N LEU A 165 -16.63 12.92 -29.05
CA LEU A 165 -17.19 13.38 -27.79
C LEU A 165 -17.90 14.71 -28.01
N ASP A 166 -19.13 14.81 -27.51
CA ASP A 166 -19.90 16.05 -27.52
C ASP A 166 -19.63 16.95 -26.30
N GLY A 167 -20.21 18.15 -26.31
CA GLY A 167 -20.00 19.13 -25.24
C GLY A 167 -20.48 18.65 -23.87
N THR A 168 -21.57 17.84 -23.82
CA THR A 168 -22.08 17.28 -22.58
C THR A 168 -21.13 16.21 -22.04
N GLU A 169 -20.67 15.28 -22.87
CA GLU A 169 -19.71 14.25 -22.51
C GLU A 169 -18.40 14.84 -21.99
N LEU A 170 -17.90 15.91 -22.64
CA LEU A 170 -16.70 16.63 -22.20
C LEU A 170 -16.90 17.32 -20.85
N ALA A 171 -18.08 17.90 -20.62
CA ALA A 171 -18.39 18.63 -19.38
C ALA A 171 -18.55 17.71 -18.16
N ILE A 172 -19.02 16.47 -18.34
CA ILE A 172 -19.37 15.59 -17.20
C ILE A 172 -18.53 14.30 -17.10
N SER A 173 -17.66 14.03 -18.08
CA SER A 173 -16.81 12.83 -18.04
C SER A 173 -15.94 12.75 -16.79
N GLU A 174 -15.90 11.58 -16.18
CA GLU A 174 -15.13 11.24 -14.98
C GLU A 174 -13.83 10.49 -15.29
N SER A 175 -13.22 10.73 -16.48
CA SER A 175 -11.93 10.11 -16.80
C SER A 175 -10.90 10.41 -15.71
N GLN A 176 -10.27 9.36 -15.21
CA GLN A 176 -9.39 9.40 -14.03
C GLN A 176 -7.98 9.93 -14.37
N GLU A 177 -7.16 10.14 -13.32
CA GLU A 177 -5.79 10.69 -13.37
C GLU A 177 -5.73 12.02 -14.08
N ARG A 178 -6.69 12.89 -13.75
CA ARG A 178 -6.71 14.30 -14.17
C ARG A 178 -6.77 15.19 -12.93
N MET A 179 -6.08 16.33 -12.99
CA MET A 179 -6.16 17.39 -11.99
C MET A 179 -6.44 18.71 -12.66
N ALA A 180 -7.28 19.53 -12.06
CA ALA A 180 -7.44 20.93 -12.41
C ALA A 180 -6.70 21.82 -11.41
N VAL A 181 -5.80 22.67 -11.88
CA VAL A 181 -5.04 23.59 -11.05
C VAL A 181 -5.24 25.03 -11.50
N VAL A 182 -5.28 25.96 -10.55
CA VAL A 182 -5.30 27.39 -10.83
C VAL A 182 -3.93 28.00 -10.56
N VAL A 183 -3.39 28.68 -11.55
CA VAL A 183 -2.12 29.41 -11.47
C VAL A 183 -2.30 30.85 -11.91
N ALA A 184 -1.45 31.77 -11.42
CA ALA A 184 -1.44 33.15 -11.89
C ALA A 184 -1.12 33.21 -13.39
N ALA A 185 -1.68 34.20 -14.11
CA ALA A 185 -1.49 34.30 -15.55
C ALA A 185 0.00 34.39 -15.97
N GLU A 186 0.80 35.13 -15.19
CA GLU A 186 2.25 35.27 -15.38
C GLU A 186 3.04 33.97 -15.14
N ASP A 187 2.54 33.06 -14.32
CA ASP A 187 3.20 31.80 -13.97
C ASP A 187 2.81 30.65 -14.91
N CYS A 188 1.85 30.84 -15.80
CA CYS A 188 1.25 29.80 -16.63
C CYS A 188 2.30 29.08 -17.49
N GLU A 189 3.14 29.81 -18.24
CA GLU A 189 4.16 29.20 -19.12
C GLU A 189 5.20 28.41 -18.30
N LYS A 190 5.61 28.97 -17.15
CA LYS A 190 6.54 28.27 -16.24
C LYS A 190 5.96 26.96 -15.73
N PHE A 191 4.68 26.98 -15.33
CA PHE A 191 4.01 25.78 -14.84
C PHE A 191 3.86 24.72 -15.93
N LEU A 192 3.48 25.10 -17.15
CA LEU A 192 3.40 24.19 -18.30
C LEU A 192 4.76 23.55 -18.61
N ALA A 193 5.85 24.33 -18.53
CA ALA A 193 7.20 23.79 -18.72
C ALA A 193 7.59 22.77 -17.63
N LEU A 194 7.22 23.01 -16.36
CA LEU A 194 7.45 22.07 -15.25
C LEU A 194 6.65 20.77 -15.44
N ALA A 195 5.39 20.84 -15.86
CA ALA A 195 4.58 19.68 -16.19
C ALA A 195 5.16 18.86 -17.35
N ASN A 196 5.58 19.54 -18.43
CA ASN A 196 6.25 18.87 -19.54
C ASN A 196 7.55 18.18 -19.11
N GLY A 197 8.31 18.77 -18.18
CA GLY A 197 9.51 18.18 -17.59
C GLY A 197 9.25 16.87 -16.86
N GLU A 198 8.02 16.65 -16.36
CA GLU A 198 7.56 15.40 -15.76
C GLU A 198 6.88 14.45 -16.76
N ASN A 199 7.01 14.73 -18.07
CA ASN A 199 6.33 13.96 -19.12
C ASN A 199 4.79 13.92 -18.93
N LEU A 200 4.22 15.04 -18.53
CA LEU A 200 2.81 15.20 -18.20
C LEU A 200 2.14 16.15 -19.18
N GLU A 201 1.01 15.73 -19.78
CA GLU A 201 0.21 16.61 -20.63
C GLU A 201 -0.48 17.67 -19.76
N ALA A 202 -0.38 18.95 -20.16
CA ALA A 202 -0.96 20.07 -19.45
C ALA A 202 -1.55 21.06 -20.45
N THR A 203 -2.82 21.44 -20.24
CA THR A 203 -3.56 22.29 -21.17
C THR A 203 -4.37 23.36 -20.42
N VAL A 204 -4.24 24.63 -20.84
CA VAL A 204 -5.11 25.69 -20.34
C VAL A 204 -6.51 25.51 -20.95
N VAL A 205 -7.50 25.19 -20.10
CA VAL A 205 -8.87 24.88 -20.49
C VAL A 205 -9.89 25.90 -20.01
N ALA A 206 -9.51 26.78 -19.07
CA ALA A 206 -10.41 27.85 -18.60
C ALA A 206 -9.62 29.06 -18.08
N ARG A 207 -10.36 30.16 -17.87
CA ARG A 207 -9.91 31.37 -17.17
C ARG A 207 -10.86 31.76 -16.08
N VAL A 208 -10.31 32.25 -15.00
CA VAL A 208 -11.09 32.85 -13.90
C VAL A 208 -11.58 34.23 -14.33
N THR A 209 -12.85 34.55 -14.03
CA THR A 209 -13.50 35.84 -14.34
C THR A 209 -14.09 36.45 -13.08
N ASP A 210 -14.46 37.73 -13.14
CA ASP A 210 -15.17 38.46 -12.09
C ASP A 210 -16.70 38.49 -12.29
N THR A 211 -17.21 37.73 -13.28
CA THR A 211 -18.62 37.72 -13.66
C THR A 211 -19.56 37.04 -12.64
N GLY A 212 -19.02 36.25 -11.73
CA GLY A 212 -19.82 35.39 -10.83
C GLY A 212 -20.68 34.36 -11.58
N ARG A 213 -20.22 33.90 -12.73
CA ARG A 213 -20.93 32.93 -13.58
C ARG A 213 -19.99 31.83 -14.03
N MET A 214 -20.50 30.62 -14.10
CA MET A 214 -19.85 29.46 -14.76
C MET A 214 -20.36 29.41 -16.20
N VAL A 215 -19.47 29.65 -17.15
CA VAL A 215 -19.77 29.63 -18.58
C VAL A 215 -18.96 28.54 -19.25
N MET A 216 -19.57 27.75 -20.14
CA MET A 216 -18.88 26.73 -20.95
C MET A 216 -19.18 26.94 -22.42
N HIS A 217 -18.11 26.88 -23.22
CA HIS A 217 -18.17 26.99 -24.69
C HIS A 217 -17.79 25.64 -25.32
N TRP A 218 -18.50 25.29 -26.42
CA TRP A 218 -18.22 24.13 -27.24
C TRP A 218 -18.57 24.43 -28.71
N ASN A 219 -17.63 24.18 -29.64
CA ASN A 219 -17.75 24.55 -31.06
C ASN A 219 -18.12 26.00 -31.30
N GLY A 220 -17.58 26.91 -30.47
CA GLY A 220 -17.84 28.34 -30.54
C GLY A 220 -19.20 28.79 -30.01
N GLU A 221 -20.02 27.89 -29.52
CA GLU A 221 -21.31 28.19 -28.90
C GLU A 221 -21.24 28.08 -27.38
N LYS A 222 -21.99 28.95 -26.70
CA LYS A 222 -22.17 28.92 -25.25
C LYS A 222 -23.24 27.87 -24.92
N ILE A 223 -22.83 26.73 -24.31
CA ILE A 223 -23.72 25.63 -23.96
C ILE A 223 -24.14 25.63 -22.48
N VAL A 224 -23.38 26.30 -21.60
CA VAL A 224 -23.70 26.49 -20.18
C VAL A 224 -23.48 27.95 -19.81
N ASP A 225 -24.41 28.52 -19.05
CA ASP A 225 -24.30 29.86 -18.46
C ASP A 225 -25.11 29.96 -17.17
N LEU A 226 -24.47 29.65 -16.04
CA LEU A 226 -25.11 29.54 -14.72
C LEU A 226 -24.51 30.53 -13.76
N SER A 227 -25.37 31.25 -13.02
CA SER A 227 -24.91 32.15 -11.96
C SER A 227 -24.38 31.35 -10.74
N ARG A 228 -23.38 31.87 -10.07
CA ARG A 228 -22.86 31.29 -8.83
C ARG A 228 -23.93 31.26 -7.74
N GLU A 229 -24.80 32.29 -7.68
CA GLU A 229 -25.94 32.35 -6.77
C GLU A 229 -26.85 31.12 -6.95
N PHE A 230 -27.20 30.78 -8.20
CA PHE A 230 -27.98 29.56 -8.49
C PHE A 230 -27.26 28.27 -8.08
N LEU A 231 -25.98 28.14 -8.42
CA LEU A 231 -25.19 26.95 -8.06
C LEU A 231 -25.09 26.78 -6.54
N ASN A 232 -24.97 27.85 -5.78
CA ASN A 232 -24.85 27.82 -4.33
C ASN A 232 -26.18 27.50 -3.62
N THR A 233 -27.31 27.44 -4.31
CA THR A 233 -28.60 27.02 -3.69
C THR A 233 -28.64 25.53 -3.35
N ASN A 234 -27.73 24.71 -3.90
CA ASN A 234 -27.76 23.27 -3.76
C ASN A 234 -29.07 22.58 -4.21
N GLY A 235 -29.87 23.28 -5.04
CA GLY A 235 -31.15 22.80 -5.56
C GLY A 235 -32.30 22.90 -4.55
N ALA A 236 -33.35 22.13 -4.77
CA ALA A 236 -34.57 22.15 -3.93
C ALA A 236 -34.31 21.51 -2.56
N VAL A 237 -34.77 22.18 -1.51
CA VAL A 237 -34.71 21.65 -0.14
C VAL A 237 -35.49 20.32 -0.07
N LYS A 238 -34.83 19.25 0.23
CA LYS A 238 -35.45 17.92 0.44
C LYS A 238 -35.70 17.71 1.93
N GLN A 239 -36.95 17.29 2.25
CA GLN A 239 -37.30 16.90 3.61
C GLN A 239 -37.55 15.39 3.67
N MET A 240 -36.97 14.74 4.66
CA MET A 240 -37.12 13.30 4.88
C MET A 240 -37.39 13.04 6.36
N ARG A 241 -38.23 12.02 6.62
CA ARG A 241 -38.43 11.50 7.98
C ARG A 241 -37.50 10.29 8.17
N ALA A 242 -36.78 10.26 9.28
CA ALA A 242 -36.01 9.11 9.72
C ALA A 242 -36.59 8.55 11.01
N LYS A 243 -36.73 7.21 11.08
CA LYS A 243 -37.19 6.49 12.27
C LYS A 243 -36.09 5.56 12.73
N VAL A 244 -35.32 5.97 13.73
CA VAL A 244 -34.34 5.10 14.38
C VAL A 244 -35.11 4.01 15.14
N GLN A 245 -34.81 2.75 14.82
CA GLN A 245 -35.34 1.61 15.57
C GLN A 245 -34.57 1.51 16.89
N LYS A 246 -35.30 1.26 17.97
CA LYS A 246 -34.67 0.98 19.25
C LYS A 246 -34.08 -0.42 19.17
N CYS A 247 -32.78 -0.52 19.08
CA CYS A 247 -32.09 -1.78 19.35
C CYS A 247 -32.16 -2.08 20.84
N GLY A 248 -32.14 -3.35 21.25
CA GLY A 248 -31.98 -3.71 22.66
C GLY A 248 -30.74 -3.03 23.26
N LEU A 249 -30.55 -3.09 24.58
CA LEU A 249 -29.31 -2.62 25.20
C LEU A 249 -28.15 -3.23 24.43
N SER A 250 -27.31 -2.35 23.90
CA SER A 250 -26.12 -2.75 23.16
C SER A 250 -25.22 -3.54 24.11
N ASP A 251 -24.96 -4.78 23.79
CA ASP A 251 -24.18 -5.65 24.68
C ASP A 251 -22.85 -5.97 24.01
N CYS A 252 -22.00 -4.93 23.88
CA CYS A 252 -20.59 -5.07 23.43
C CYS A 252 -19.79 -6.02 24.32
N PHE A 253 -20.29 -6.26 25.53
CA PHE A 253 -19.69 -7.12 26.54
C PHE A 253 -20.52 -8.38 26.75
N ALA A 254 -21.69 -8.51 26.07
CA ALA A 254 -22.58 -9.62 26.36
C ALA A 254 -22.04 -10.95 25.92
N ARG A 255 -22.17 -11.85 26.80
CA ARG A 255 -22.00 -13.29 26.65
C ARG A 255 -22.86 -13.90 25.54
N LYS A 256 -23.87 -13.18 25.00
CA LYS A 256 -24.76 -13.63 23.92
C LYS A 256 -24.15 -13.59 22.51
N ASN A 257 -23.09 -12.83 22.30
CA ASN A 257 -22.43 -12.63 21.00
C ASN A 257 -21.06 -13.28 20.90
N CYS A 258 -20.69 -14.19 21.79
CA CYS A 258 -19.81 -15.27 21.38
C CYS A 258 -20.47 -15.97 20.20
N PRO A 259 -19.76 -16.34 19.12
CA PRO A 259 -20.37 -17.06 18.01
C PRO A 259 -21.33 -18.08 18.59
N GLU A 260 -22.63 -17.92 18.30
CA GLU A 260 -23.65 -18.81 18.83
C GLU A 260 -23.38 -20.22 18.31
N THR A 261 -22.54 -20.91 19.01
CA THR A 261 -22.74 -22.33 19.15
C THR A 261 -23.87 -22.44 20.15
N GLY A 262 -25.06 -22.73 19.71
CA GLY A 262 -26.18 -23.05 20.58
C GLY A 262 -25.93 -24.31 21.41
N LYS A 263 -24.65 -24.54 21.77
CA LYS A 263 -24.10 -25.61 22.57
C LYS A 263 -23.73 -25.05 23.94
N LYS A 264 -24.25 -25.72 24.93
CA LYS A 264 -24.13 -25.56 26.38
C LYS A 264 -22.67 -25.35 26.87
N ALA A 265 -22.52 -24.86 28.06
CA ALA A 265 -21.33 -24.64 28.91
C ALA A 265 -20.28 -25.79 29.03
N GLU A 266 -20.27 -26.74 28.12
CA GLU A 266 -19.44 -27.96 28.10
C GLU A 266 -18.39 -27.98 26.97
N THR A 267 -18.27 -26.91 26.13
CA THR A 267 -17.31 -26.89 25.03
C THR A 267 -15.92 -26.62 25.57
N SER A 268 -14.93 -27.45 25.21
CA SER A 268 -13.53 -27.31 25.63
C SER A 268 -12.91 -26.01 25.10
N PHE A 269 -11.85 -25.54 25.76
CA PHE A 269 -11.10 -24.35 25.29
C PHE A 269 -10.52 -24.60 23.89
N ALA A 270 -9.99 -25.81 23.64
CA ALA A 270 -9.44 -26.19 22.33
C ALA A 270 -10.46 -26.10 21.19
N GLU A 271 -11.68 -26.57 21.40
CA GLU A 271 -12.76 -26.52 20.40
C GLU A 271 -13.17 -25.09 20.11
N ARG A 272 -13.38 -24.26 21.15
CA ARG A 272 -13.72 -22.84 20.98
C ARG A 272 -12.62 -22.05 20.26
N LEU A 273 -11.35 -22.34 20.58
CA LEU A 273 -10.22 -21.69 19.90
C LEU A 273 -10.16 -22.10 18.42
N SER A 274 -10.41 -23.38 18.12
CA SER A 274 -10.47 -23.87 16.74
C SER A 274 -11.61 -23.23 15.95
N GLU A 275 -12.80 -23.07 16.54
CA GLU A 275 -13.92 -22.35 15.93
C GLU A 275 -13.56 -20.88 15.69
N CYS A 276 -12.95 -20.19 16.65
CA CYS A 276 -12.51 -18.80 16.53
C CYS A 276 -11.54 -18.61 15.36
N VAL A 277 -10.46 -19.40 15.30
CA VAL A 277 -9.43 -19.21 14.24
C VAL A 277 -9.90 -19.66 12.85
N SER A 278 -10.95 -20.50 12.78
CA SER A 278 -11.58 -20.92 11.53
C SER A 278 -12.62 -19.95 10.98
N ASP A 279 -13.00 -18.92 11.76
CA ASP A 279 -13.95 -17.89 11.33
C ASP A 279 -13.39 -17.12 10.12
N ILE A 280 -14.23 -16.90 9.12
CA ILE A 280 -13.83 -16.21 7.88
C ILE A 280 -13.43 -14.75 8.11
N ASN A 281 -13.91 -14.10 9.16
CA ASN A 281 -13.54 -12.74 9.56
C ASN A 281 -12.30 -12.68 10.45
N ILE A 282 -11.74 -13.82 10.86
CA ILE A 282 -10.57 -13.92 11.74
C ILE A 282 -9.39 -14.54 11.02
N CYS A 283 -9.59 -15.52 10.12
CA CYS A 283 -8.58 -16.30 9.44
C CYS A 283 -7.53 -15.43 8.69
N SER A 284 -6.44 -16.06 8.21
CA SER A 284 -5.31 -15.39 7.57
C SER A 284 -5.71 -14.58 6.33
N ARG A 285 -5.16 -13.36 6.21
CA ARG A 285 -5.23 -12.49 5.03
C ARG A 285 -3.92 -12.47 4.23
N GLN A 286 -2.96 -13.34 4.55
CA GLN A 286 -1.63 -13.27 3.98
C GLN A 286 -1.65 -13.35 2.44
N GLY A 287 -2.42 -14.28 1.87
CA GLY A 287 -2.51 -14.44 0.42
C GLY A 287 -3.15 -13.25 -0.31
N LEU A 288 -3.95 -12.44 0.37
CA LEU A 288 -4.46 -11.18 -0.14
C LEU A 288 -3.43 -10.05 0.03
N ALA A 289 -2.91 -9.87 1.24
CA ALA A 289 -2.05 -8.74 1.58
C ALA A 289 -0.71 -8.75 0.82
N GLU A 290 -0.12 -9.92 0.58
CA GLU A 290 1.13 -10.03 -0.17
C GLU A 290 1.01 -9.72 -1.68
N ARG A 291 -0.19 -9.40 -2.18
CA ARG A 291 -0.38 -8.84 -3.54
C ARG A 291 -0.08 -7.35 -3.61
N PHE A 292 -0.04 -6.66 -2.49
CA PHE A 292 0.15 -5.21 -2.38
C PHE A 292 1.57 -4.88 -1.94
N ASP A 293 2.22 -3.95 -2.63
CA ASP A 293 3.55 -3.48 -2.25
C ASP A 293 3.48 -2.69 -0.94
N SER A 294 4.05 -3.26 0.10
CA SER A 294 4.09 -2.65 1.42
C SER A 294 5.38 -1.86 1.70
N THR A 295 6.35 -1.85 0.78
CA THR A 295 7.71 -1.35 1.06
C THR A 295 8.18 -0.21 0.17
N ILE A 296 7.49 0.07 -0.94
CA ILE A 296 7.83 1.17 -1.85
C ILE A 296 7.90 2.51 -1.10
N GLY A 297 8.83 3.36 -1.51
CA GLY A 297 9.09 4.63 -0.83
C GLY A 297 9.98 4.53 0.39
N ALA A 298 10.43 3.31 0.79
CA ALA A 298 11.32 3.06 1.92
C ALA A 298 10.89 3.81 3.20
N ALA A 299 9.59 3.77 3.50
CA ALA A 299 8.99 4.50 4.63
C ALA A 299 8.32 3.60 5.66
N THR A 300 8.09 2.32 5.36
CA THR A 300 7.30 1.39 6.16
C THR A 300 7.99 1.05 7.48
N VAL A 301 7.38 1.46 8.59
CA VAL A 301 7.86 1.19 9.95
C VAL A 301 7.45 -0.22 10.40
N LEU A 302 6.19 -0.60 10.12
CA LEU A 302 5.65 -1.94 10.40
C LEU A 302 5.28 -2.64 9.10
N MET A 303 5.84 -3.82 8.87
CA MET A 303 5.38 -4.73 7.82
C MET A 303 3.99 -5.28 8.15
N PRO A 304 3.16 -5.63 7.15
CA PRO A 304 1.83 -6.19 7.37
C PRO A 304 1.83 -7.45 8.26
N PHE A 305 2.92 -8.22 8.25
CA PHE A 305 3.13 -9.39 9.08
C PHE A 305 4.49 -9.32 9.77
N GLY A 306 4.48 -9.48 11.10
CA GLY A 306 5.67 -9.36 11.96
C GLY A 306 6.16 -10.67 12.56
N GLY A 307 7.27 -10.55 13.31
CA GLY A 307 8.02 -11.65 13.93
C GLY A 307 9.04 -12.29 12.97
N LYS A 308 9.88 -13.15 13.51
CA LYS A 308 10.88 -13.91 12.72
C LYS A 308 10.24 -14.81 11.64
N ASN A 309 8.98 -15.25 11.87
CA ASN A 309 8.22 -16.07 10.94
C ASN A 309 7.37 -15.22 9.98
N MET A 310 7.26 -13.89 10.18
CA MET A 310 6.42 -12.97 9.40
C MET A 310 4.95 -13.44 9.31
N LEU A 311 4.34 -13.81 10.46
CA LEU A 311 3.00 -14.40 10.52
C LEU A 311 2.01 -13.63 11.41
N THR A 312 2.47 -12.77 12.33
CA THR A 312 1.56 -11.94 13.14
C THR A 312 1.10 -10.74 12.34
N PRO A 313 -0.21 -10.61 12.02
CA PRO A 313 -0.71 -9.44 11.32
C PRO A 313 -0.61 -8.19 12.20
N THR A 314 -0.24 -7.04 11.61
CA THR A 314 -0.33 -5.76 12.29
C THR A 314 -1.77 -5.27 12.35
N GLN A 315 -2.11 -4.50 13.37
CA GLN A 315 -3.44 -3.89 13.52
C GLN A 315 -3.48 -2.45 12.98
N ALA A 316 -2.32 -1.87 12.71
CA ALA A 316 -2.19 -0.52 12.18
C ALA A 316 -1.07 -0.45 11.14
N MET A 317 -1.29 0.32 10.09
CA MET A 317 -0.23 0.76 9.20
C MET A 317 0.61 1.82 9.91
N ALA A 318 1.93 1.73 9.83
CA ALA A 318 2.84 2.79 10.28
C ALA A 318 3.91 3.05 9.23
N ALA A 319 4.00 4.30 8.75
CA ALA A 319 4.94 4.70 7.71
C ALA A 319 5.50 6.10 7.97
N LYS A 320 6.80 6.29 7.75
CA LYS A 320 7.44 7.60 7.82
C LYS A 320 6.84 8.56 6.80
N LEU A 321 6.78 9.83 7.14
CA LEU A 321 6.31 10.85 6.20
C LEU A 321 7.33 11.02 5.05
N PRO A 322 6.88 11.16 3.80
CA PRO A 322 7.78 11.41 2.68
C PRO A 322 8.39 12.82 2.78
N VAL A 323 9.70 12.91 2.79
CA VAL A 323 10.46 14.17 2.81
C VAL A 323 11.48 14.15 1.68
N ARG A 324 11.37 15.11 0.76
CA ARG A 324 12.28 15.19 -0.39
C ARG A 324 13.68 15.63 0.07
N GLY A 325 14.68 14.83 -0.27
CA GLY A 325 16.10 15.15 -0.05
C GLY A 325 16.59 15.06 1.39
N SER A 326 15.77 14.56 2.32
CA SER A 326 16.17 14.32 3.72
C SER A 326 15.42 13.11 4.31
N GLU A 327 15.66 12.81 5.59
CA GLU A 327 14.95 11.76 6.33
C GLU A 327 14.22 12.36 7.54
N THR A 328 13.13 11.71 7.96
CA THR A 328 12.39 12.06 9.17
C THR A 328 12.13 10.81 10.02
N ASP A 329 12.04 10.99 11.32
CA ASP A 329 11.53 9.99 12.26
C ASP A 329 10.02 10.17 12.54
N THR A 330 9.39 11.21 11.98
CA THR A 330 7.94 11.37 12.08
C THR A 330 7.25 10.39 11.14
N CYS A 331 6.28 9.66 11.66
CA CYS A 331 5.47 8.70 10.90
C CYS A 331 3.98 8.99 11.08
N SER A 332 3.21 8.59 10.09
CA SER A 332 1.77 8.42 10.20
C SER A 332 1.46 7.03 10.72
N VAL A 333 0.43 6.91 11.55
CA VAL A 333 -0.12 5.63 12.01
C VAL A 333 -1.61 5.65 11.71
N MET A 334 -2.11 4.64 11.01
CA MET A 334 -3.51 4.57 10.61
C MET A 334 -4.07 3.18 10.89
N ALA A 335 -5.27 3.12 11.49
CA ALA A 335 -5.99 1.89 11.76
C ALA A 335 -7.48 2.05 11.47
N TYR A 336 -8.18 0.93 11.28
CA TYR A 336 -9.62 0.95 11.07
C TYR A 336 -10.37 0.08 12.09
N GLY A 337 -11.67 0.39 12.25
CA GLY A 337 -12.60 -0.40 13.03
C GLY A 337 -13.91 -0.60 12.29
N PHE A 338 -14.43 -1.83 12.28
CA PHE A 338 -15.74 -2.20 11.73
C PHE A 338 -16.06 -3.67 12.02
N ASP A 339 -17.33 -3.95 12.39
CA ASP A 339 -17.89 -5.29 12.51
C ASP A 339 -19.24 -5.35 11.77
N PRO A 340 -19.33 -6.06 10.60
CA PRO A 340 -20.55 -6.11 9.80
C PRO A 340 -21.71 -6.86 10.47
N HIS A 341 -21.41 -7.86 11.32
CA HIS A 341 -22.45 -8.63 12.03
C HIS A 341 -23.07 -7.79 13.14
N TYR A 342 -22.24 -7.14 13.95
CA TYR A 342 -22.75 -6.22 14.98
C TYR A 342 -23.50 -5.05 14.37
N SER A 343 -23.02 -4.52 13.26
CA SER A 343 -23.67 -3.42 12.53
C SER A 343 -25.06 -3.79 11.98
N ALA A 344 -25.25 -5.04 11.55
CA ALA A 344 -26.55 -5.54 11.12
C ALA A 344 -27.57 -5.61 12.27
N GLU A 345 -27.10 -5.86 13.49
CA GLU A 345 -27.92 -5.94 14.70
C GLU A 345 -28.21 -4.56 15.32
N ASP A 346 -27.16 -3.75 15.50
CA ASP A 346 -27.22 -2.42 16.13
C ASP A 346 -26.31 -1.42 15.43
N PRO A 347 -26.79 -0.66 14.44
CA PRO A 347 -25.99 0.34 13.74
C PRO A 347 -25.39 1.43 14.64
N PHE A 348 -26.08 1.81 15.74
CA PHE A 348 -25.60 2.81 16.68
C PHE A 348 -24.43 2.31 17.50
N GLY A 349 -24.58 1.16 18.15
CA GLY A 349 -23.53 0.57 18.99
C GLY A 349 -22.35 0.14 18.17
N ALA A 350 -22.56 -0.42 16.97
CA ALA A 350 -21.50 -0.85 16.06
C ALA A 350 -20.67 0.34 15.57
N ALA A 351 -21.29 1.46 15.19
CA ALA A 351 -20.56 2.66 14.76
C ALA A 351 -19.77 3.31 15.91
N TYR A 352 -20.34 3.31 17.14
CA TYR A 352 -19.61 3.70 18.34
C TYR A 352 -18.37 2.84 18.53
N CYS A 353 -18.52 1.51 18.47
CA CYS A 353 -17.42 0.56 18.64
C CYS A 353 -16.43 0.58 17.47
N ALA A 354 -16.84 0.92 16.25
CA ALA A 354 -15.94 1.12 15.12
C ALA A 354 -14.92 2.23 15.40
N VAL A 355 -15.41 3.38 15.94
CA VAL A 355 -14.52 4.48 16.35
C VAL A 355 -13.60 4.04 17.49
N VAL A 356 -14.14 3.38 18.52
CA VAL A 356 -13.34 2.89 19.66
C VAL A 356 -12.25 1.93 19.21
N THR A 357 -12.58 0.99 18.32
CA THR A 357 -11.64 -0.02 17.82
C THR A 357 -10.53 0.59 16.99
N SER A 358 -10.84 1.53 16.07
CA SER A 358 -9.82 2.21 15.27
C SER A 358 -8.81 2.95 16.15
N VAL A 359 -9.29 3.63 17.20
CA VAL A 359 -8.42 4.36 18.15
C VAL A 359 -7.64 3.38 19.06
N ALA A 360 -8.26 2.30 19.54
CA ALA A 360 -7.58 1.30 20.35
C ALA A 360 -6.41 0.64 19.59
N LYS A 361 -6.58 0.34 18.30
CA LYS A 361 -5.53 -0.20 17.42
C LYS A 361 -4.36 0.78 17.24
N LEU A 362 -4.64 2.09 17.12
CA LEU A 362 -3.59 3.11 17.11
C LEU A 362 -2.77 3.10 18.39
N VAL A 363 -3.44 3.07 19.54
CA VAL A 363 -2.80 3.04 20.86
C VAL A 363 -1.99 1.77 21.05
N ALA A 364 -2.52 0.62 20.65
CA ALA A 364 -1.80 -0.67 20.69
C ALA A 364 -0.53 -0.64 19.82
N ALA A 365 -0.52 0.12 18.72
CA ALA A 365 0.67 0.34 17.90
C ALA A 365 1.65 1.37 18.50
N GLY A 366 1.31 2.01 19.63
CA GLY A 366 2.18 2.97 20.34
C GLY A 366 1.92 4.44 20.02
N ALA A 367 0.94 4.75 19.14
CA ALA A 367 0.60 6.13 18.82
C ALA A 367 -0.20 6.79 19.96
N SER A 368 -0.07 8.12 20.07
CA SER A 368 -0.84 8.93 21.01
C SER A 368 -2.16 9.38 20.40
N THR A 369 -3.19 9.50 21.22
CA THR A 369 -4.47 10.09 20.83
C THR A 369 -4.46 11.62 20.80
N GLU A 370 -3.39 12.29 21.23
CA GLU A 370 -3.30 13.76 21.27
C GLU A 370 -3.32 14.41 19.87
N ASN A 371 -2.74 13.72 18.88
CA ASN A 371 -2.70 14.16 17.48
C ASN A 371 -3.42 13.13 16.60
N CYS A 372 -4.64 12.79 16.97
CA CYS A 372 -5.46 11.81 16.29
C CYS A 372 -6.70 12.46 15.67
N TRP A 373 -6.96 12.13 14.41
CA TRP A 373 -8.16 12.52 13.68
C TRP A 373 -8.87 11.29 13.13
N LEU A 374 -10.15 11.45 12.81
CA LEU A 374 -10.99 10.40 12.28
C LEU A 374 -11.46 10.76 10.86
N THR A 375 -11.74 9.73 10.06
CA THR A 375 -12.50 9.84 8.81
C THR A 375 -13.38 8.62 8.67
N PHE A 376 -14.57 8.77 8.06
CA PHE A 376 -15.54 7.70 7.96
C PHE A 376 -15.81 7.32 6.51
N GLN A 377 -16.03 6.03 6.27
CA GLN A 377 -16.54 5.51 5.02
C GLN A 377 -17.86 4.81 5.30
N GLU A 378 -18.93 5.25 4.62
CA GLU A 378 -20.28 4.78 4.88
C GLU A 378 -20.91 4.14 3.66
N TYR A 379 -21.61 3.03 3.87
CA TYR A 379 -22.30 2.33 2.81
C TYR A 379 -23.59 1.70 3.31
N PHE A 380 -24.71 2.12 2.72
CA PHE A 380 -26.04 1.68 3.13
C PHE A 380 -26.85 1.17 1.93
N GLU A 381 -27.94 0.45 2.24
CA GLU A 381 -28.93 0.06 1.26
C GLU A 381 -29.59 1.26 0.57
N LYS A 382 -30.27 1.05 -0.55
CA LYS A 382 -31.10 2.08 -1.17
C LYS A 382 -32.21 2.50 -0.21
N LEU A 383 -32.22 3.77 0.21
CA LEU A 383 -33.10 4.27 1.27
C LEU A 383 -34.52 4.55 0.78
N GLY A 384 -34.66 5.07 -0.45
CA GLY A 384 -35.98 5.47 -1.00
C GLY A 384 -36.71 6.46 -0.12
N SER A 385 -38.01 6.27 0.08
CA SER A 385 -38.85 7.09 0.98
C SER A 385 -39.17 6.41 2.32
N ASP A 386 -38.51 5.31 2.65
CA ASP A 386 -38.78 4.55 3.87
C ASP A 386 -38.09 5.18 5.10
N PRO A 387 -38.84 5.70 6.09
CA PRO A 387 -38.24 6.30 7.27
C PRO A 387 -37.39 5.35 8.11
N VAL A 388 -37.66 4.03 8.07
CA VAL A 388 -36.88 3.05 8.82
C VAL A 388 -35.51 2.83 8.18
N ARG A 389 -35.45 2.79 6.85
CA ARG A 389 -34.17 2.71 6.13
C ARG A 389 -33.32 3.96 6.37
N TRP A 390 -33.93 5.15 6.38
CA TRP A 390 -33.24 6.40 6.76
C TRP A 390 -32.80 6.44 8.22
N GLY A 391 -33.46 5.67 9.09
CA GLY A 391 -33.08 5.51 10.48
C GLY A 391 -31.74 4.80 10.70
N LYS A 392 -31.28 3.96 9.76
CA LYS A 392 -30.03 3.19 9.89
C LYS A 392 -28.79 4.09 9.78
N PRO A 393 -28.60 4.90 8.70
CA PRO A 393 -27.47 5.84 8.64
C PRO A 393 -27.52 6.88 9.76
N LEU A 394 -28.71 7.37 10.14
CA LEU A 394 -28.83 8.30 11.25
C LEU A 394 -28.36 7.66 12.58
N ALA A 395 -28.72 6.40 12.85
CA ALA A 395 -28.26 5.68 14.03
C ALA A 395 -26.74 5.50 14.04
N ALA A 396 -26.15 5.12 12.91
CA ALA A 396 -24.70 4.97 12.78
C ALA A 396 -23.97 6.29 13.01
N LEU A 397 -24.41 7.38 12.38
CA LEU A 397 -23.84 8.72 12.61
C LEU A 397 -23.94 9.19 14.05
N LEU A 398 -25.07 8.95 14.72
CA LEU A 398 -25.25 9.29 16.15
C LEU A 398 -24.31 8.47 17.03
N GLY A 399 -24.09 7.19 16.73
CA GLY A 399 -23.11 6.34 17.42
C GLY A 399 -21.69 6.86 17.28
N ALA A 400 -21.28 7.15 16.04
CA ALA A 400 -19.96 7.74 15.75
C ALA A 400 -19.78 9.12 16.41
N LEU A 401 -20.80 9.99 16.37
CA LEU A 401 -20.79 11.29 17.05
C LEU A 401 -20.60 11.13 18.57
N ARG A 402 -21.34 10.21 19.21
CA ARG A 402 -21.19 9.93 20.63
C ARG A 402 -19.77 9.51 20.98
N ALA A 403 -19.15 8.64 20.15
CA ALA A 403 -17.78 8.22 20.35
C ALA A 403 -16.79 9.39 20.21
N GLN A 404 -16.97 10.26 19.20
CA GLN A 404 -16.14 11.45 19.00
C GLN A 404 -16.19 12.40 20.21
N LEU A 405 -17.39 12.71 20.67
CA LEU A 405 -17.59 13.58 21.84
C LEU A 405 -16.99 12.95 23.10
N GLY A 406 -17.22 11.66 23.32
CA GLY A 406 -16.71 10.92 24.46
C GLY A 406 -15.17 10.83 24.48
N LEU A 407 -14.55 10.50 23.36
CA LEU A 407 -13.09 10.39 23.21
C LEU A 407 -12.42 11.74 22.99
N ARG A 408 -13.18 12.81 22.72
CA ARG A 408 -12.68 14.17 22.39
C ARG A 408 -11.85 14.19 21.12
N LEU A 409 -12.28 13.47 20.09
CA LEU A 409 -11.63 13.36 18.80
C LEU A 409 -12.55 13.92 17.71
N ALA A 410 -11.96 14.56 16.71
CA ALA A 410 -12.71 15.13 15.59
C ALA A 410 -12.57 14.27 14.33
N ALA A 411 -13.67 14.16 13.57
CA ALA A 411 -13.61 13.67 12.19
C ALA A 411 -13.33 14.84 11.25
N ILE A 412 -12.43 14.61 10.28
CA ILE A 412 -12.07 15.60 9.25
C ILE A 412 -13.01 15.54 8.05
N GLY A 413 -13.81 14.49 7.93
CA GLY A 413 -14.74 14.24 6.82
C GLY A 413 -15.00 12.75 6.63
N GLY A 414 -15.49 12.41 5.46
CA GLY A 414 -15.80 11.04 5.09
C GLY A 414 -16.43 10.97 3.71
N LYS A 415 -16.92 9.78 3.37
CA LYS A 415 -17.69 9.51 2.15
C LYS A 415 -18.83 8.56 2.45
N ASP A 416 -19.96 8.79 1.82
CA ASP A 416 -21.14 7.93 1.94
C ASP A 416 -21.67 7.46 0.57
N SER A 417 -22.41 6.35 0.58
CA SER A 417 -23.19 5.87 -0.57
C SER A 417 -24.40 5.06 -0.08
N MET A 418 -25.56 5.31 -0.71
CA MET A 418 -26.84 4.66 -0.38
C MET A 418 -27.30 3.78 -1.55
N SER A 419 -26.39 2.98 -2.14
CA SER A 419 -26.66 2.16 -3.33
C SER A 419 -26.48 0.65 -3.09
N GLY A 420 -26.32 0.22 -1.87
CA GLY A 420 -25.99 -1.15 -1.48
C GLY A 420 -27.15 -2.14 -1.55
N THR A 421 -27.91 -2.14 -2.63
CA THR A 421 -29.05 -3.06 -2.87
C THR A 421 -28.91 -3.76 -4.21
N PHE A 422 -29.14 -5.06 -4.24
CA PHE A 422 -29.32 -5.86 -5.46
C PHE A 422 -30.54 -6.75 -5.28
N GLU A 423 -31.60 -6.51 -6.10
CA GLU A 423 -32.89 -7.17 -5.95
C GLU A 423 -33.41 -7.06 -4.51
N ASN A 424 -33.53 -8.17 -3.81
CA ASN A 424 -33.99 -8.26 -2.42
C ASN A 424 -32.86 -8.39 -1.37
N ILE A 425 -31.61 -8.36 -1.80
CA ILE A 425 -30.43 -8.44 -0.92
C ILE A 425 -29.90 -7.04 -0.68
N THR A 426 -29.57 -6.72 0.58
CA THR A 426 -29.02 -5.44 0.99
C THR A 426 -27.71 -5.64 1.76
N VAL A 427 -26.78 -4.70 1.61
CA VAL A 427 -25.59 -4.64 2.46
C VAL A 427 -26.00 -4.37 3.91
N PRO A 428 -25.24 -4.86 4.92
CA PRO A 428 -25.43 -4.43 6.29
C PRO A 428 -25.17 -2.92 6.41
N PRO A 429 -25.74 -2.21 7.38
CA PRO A 429 -25.38 -0.84 7.67
C PRO A 429 -23.87 -0.74 7.89
N THR A 430 -23.17 -0.01 7.06
CA THR A 430 -21.70 0.04 7.08
C THR A 430 -21.23 1.45 7.43
N LEU A 431 -20.55 1.60 8.55
CA LEU A 431 -19.74 2.75 8.92
C LEU A 431 -18.37 2.25 9.37
N VAL A 432 -17.38 2.43 8.53
CA VAL A 432 -15.98 2.11 8.83
C VAL A 432 -15.30 3.36 9.36
N SER A 433 -14.73 3.29 10.55
CA SER A 433 -13.93 4.37 11.13
C SER A 433 -12.46 4.14 10.83
N PHE A 434 -11.80 5.15 10.26
CA PHE A 434 -10.35 5.23 10.21
C PHE A 434 -9.87 6.25 11.23
N ALA A 435 -8.90 5.86 12.06
CA ALA A 435 -8.20 6.75 12.97
C ALA A 435 -6.76 6.93 12.46
N ILE A 436 -6.30 8.18 12.44
CA ILE A 436 -4.99 8.58 11.92
C ILE A 436 -4.29 9.44 12.97
N ALA A 437 -3.03 9.11 13.28
CA ALA A 437 -2.19 9.90 14.16
C ALA A 437 -0.81 10.13 13.56
N ALA A 438 -0.17 11.23 13.94
CA ALA A 438 1.24 11.49 13.69
C ALA A 438 2.04 11.23 14.98
N ASP A 439 3.13 10.46 14.87
CA ASP A 439 3.99 10.12 15.99
C ASP A 439 5.46 9.93 15.53
N LYS A 440 6.36 9.54 16.43
CA LYS A 440 7.72 9.17 16.10
C LYS A 440 7.86 7.67 15.84
N ALA A 441 8.55 7.29 14.78
CA ALA A 441 8.78 5.89 14.44
C ALA A 441 9.43 5.07 15.59
N GLY A 442 10.21 5.74 16.44
CA GLY A 442 10.80 5.15 17.64
C GLY A 442 9.76 4.66 18.66
N ASN A 443 8.62 5.35 18.77
CA ASN A 443 7.54 5.03 19.71
C ASN A 443 6.65 3.86 19.26
N ILE A 444 6.72 3.49 17.98
CA ILE A 444 5.86 2.46 17.39
C ILE A 444 6.33 1.08 17.82
N ILE A 445 5.40 0.26 18.27
CA ILE A 445 5.58 -1.16 18.62
C ILE A 445 4.69 -2.05 17.74
N SER A 446 4.95 -3.33 17.76
CA SER A 446 4.21 -4.32 16.97
C SER A 446 3.63 -5.42 17.86
N PRO A 447 2.57 -6.12 17.39
CA PRO A 447 1.74 -6.95 18.26
C PRO A 447 2.29 -8.36 18.56
N GLU A 448 3.29 -8.87 17.82
CA GLU A 448 3.84 -10.20 18.08
C GLU A 448 4.54 -10.27 19.45
N PHE A 449 4.35 -11.35 20.21
CA PHE A 449 5.05 -11.56 21.47
C PHE A 449 6.57 -11.56 21.29
N LYS A 450 7.28 -10.87 22.19
CA LYS A 450 8.71 -10.61 22.06
C LYS A 450 9.58 -11.63 22.79
N LYS A 451 9.16 -12.09 23.97
CA LYS A 451 9.96 -12.97 24.83
C LYS A 451 9.09 -14.02 25.54
N PRO A 452 9.57 -15.25 25.70
CA PRO A 452 9.00 -16.18 26.67
C PRO A 452 9.20 -15.67 28.11
N GLY A 453 8.22 -15.95 28.99
CA GLY A 453 8.25 -15.56 30.40
C GLY A 453 7.72 -14.16 30.70
N SER A 454 7.32 -13.40 29.67
CA SER A 454 6.69 -12.09 29.87
C SER A 454 5.30 -12.22 30.49
N ARG A 455 4.96 -11.32 31.40
CA ARG A 455 3.62 -11.23 31.98
C ARG A 455 2.65 -10.64 30.96
N LEU A 456 1.44 -11.22 30.87
CA LEU A 456 0.35 -10.72 30.02
C LEU A 456 -0.76 -10.12 30.88
N VAL A 457 -1.16 -8.91 30.56
CA VAL A 457 -2.21 -8.16 31.25
C VAL A 457 -3.32 -7.82 30.27
N PHE A 458 -4.55 -8.14 30.68
CA PHE A 458 -5.77 -7.71 30.00
C PHE A 458 -6.26 -6.40 30.63
N LEU A 459 -6.37 -5.34 29.86
CA LEU A 459 -6.84 -4.03 30.30
C LEU A 459 -8.24 -3.77 29.73
N PRO A 460 -9.31 -4.15 30.46
CA PRO A 460 -10.69 -4.04 29.96
C PRO A 460 -11.18 -2.59 29.94
N ALA A 461 -12.03 -2.26 28.98
CA ALA A 461 -12.89 -1.09 29.07
C ALA A 461 -14.07 -1.37 30.01
N LYS A 462 -14.47 -0.41 30.83
CA LYS A 462 -15.69 -0.54 31.68
C LYS A 462 -16.92 -0.24 30.82
N PRO A 463 -18.05 -0.96 31.02
CA PRO A 463 -19.29 -0.60 30.34
C PRO A 463 -19.89 0.69 30.94
N ASP A 464 -20.58 1.47 30.09
CA ASP A 464 -21.46 2.55 30.53
C ASP A 464 -22.87 2.03 30.85
N GLU A 465 -23.79 2.91 31.18
CA GLU A 465 -25.20 2.60 31.49
C GLU A 465 -25.98 1.97 30.32
N ASN A 466 -25.47 2.09 29.09
CA ASN A 466 -26.07 1.54 27.87
C ASN A 466 -25.37 0.28 27.39
N GLY A 467 -24.42 -0.27 28.16
CA GLY A 467 -23.63 -1.44 27.74
C GLY A 467 -22.57 -1.16 26.68
N LEU A 468 -22.19 0.10 26.44
CA LEU A 468 -21.09 0.49 25.55
C LEU A 468 -19.82 0.74 26.36
N PRO A 469 -18.63 0.63 25.74
CA PRO A 469 -17.37 1.01 26.39
C PRO A 469 -17.40 2.45 26.87
N ALA A 470 -17.26 2.68 28.18
CA ALA A 470 -17.35 4.00 28.79
C ALA A 470 -16.17 4.89 28.34
N ALA A 471 -16.44 6.04 27.77
CA ALA A 471 -15.44 6.94 27.21
C ALA A 471 -14.35 7.37 28.21
N ASP A 472 -14.70 7.61 29.47
CA ASP A 472 -13.74 7.98 30.53
C ASP A 472 -12.78 6.82 30.86
N SER A 473 -13.30 5.59 30.88
CA SER A 473 -12.49 4.38 31.04
C SER A 473 -11.52 4.20 29.87
N LEU A 474 -12.02 4.37 28.64
CA LEU A 474 -11.20 4.29 27.44
C LEU A 474 -10.07 5.31 27.43
N ARG A 475 -10.37 6.60 27.66
CA ARG A 475 -9.34 7.65 27.71
C ARG A 475 -8.27 7.37 28.76
N THR A 476 -8.66 6.91 29.93
CA THR A 476 -7.75 6.56 31.02
C THR A 476 -6.84 5.40 30.60
N ASN A 477 -7.43 4.33 30.03
CA ASN A 477 -6.68 3.16 29.59
C ASN A 477 -5.74 3.47 28.43
N PHE A 478 -6.18 4.28 27.46
CA PHE A 478 -5.36 4.68 26.30
C PHE A 478 -4.17 5.55 26.72
N ALA A 479 -4.39 6.53 27.58
CA ALA A 479 -3.30 7.34 28.15
C ALA A 479 -2.30 6.50 28.95
N LEU A 480 -2.80 5.56 29.75
CA LEU A 480 -1.98 4.62 30.51
C LEU A 480 -1.13 3.73 29.57
N ALA A 481 -1.76 3.10 28.58
CA ALA A 481 -1.07 2.24 27.63
C ALA A 481 0.00 3.01 26.83
N THR A 482 -0.33 4.20 26.31
CA THR A 482 0.63 5.08 25.61
C THR A 482 1.83 5.41 26.51
N ARG A 483 1.61 5.75 27.78
CA ARG A 483 2.67 6.05 28.75
C ARG A 483 3.56 4.85 29.01
N LEU A 484 2.97 3.66 29.22
CA LEU A 484 3.70 2.41 29.46
C LEU A 484 4.53 1.98 28.24
N ILE A 485 3.99 2.10 27.05
CA ILE A 485 4.69 1.80 25.79
C ILE A 485 5.89 2.74 25.63
N ARG A 486 5.70 4.04 25.77
CA ARG A 486 6.77 5.05 25.66
C ARG A 486 7.85 4.91 26.74
N GLY A 487 7.47 4.43 27.92
CA GLY A 487 8.38 4.11 29.01
C GLY A 487 9.14 2.79 28.82
N GLY A 488 8.84 2.01 27.77
CA GLY A 488 9.45 0.70 27.53
C GLY A 488 8.94 -0.42 28.47
N SER A 489 7.87 -0.16 29.25
CA SER A 489 7.26 -1.13 30.15
C SER A 489 6.38 -2.14 29.41
N VAL A 490 5.92 -1.83 28.21
CA VAL A 490 5.15 -2.70 27.32
C VAL A 490 5.97 -3.03 26.09
N LEU A 491 6.13 -4.33 25.82
CA LEU A 491 6.92 -4.84 24.69
C LEU A 491 6.07 -5.01 23.44
N SER A 492 4.85 -5.52 23.59
CA SER A 492 3.86 -5.66 22.53
C SER A 492 2.46 -5.40 23.06
N ALA A 493 1.54 -5.00 22.20
CA ALA A 493 0.14 -4.78 22.58
C ALA A 493 -0.80 -5.18 21.43
N TRP A 494 -2.01 -5.64 21.81
CA TRP A 494 -3.08 -5.99 20.90
C TRP A 494 -4.39 -5.33 21.33
N ALA A 495 -5.07 -4.64 20.42
CA ALA A 495 -6.43 -4.14 20.65
C ALA A 495 -7.43 -5.27 20.38
N VAL A 496 -8.30 -5.53 21.35
CA VAL A 496 -9.31 -6.60 21.23
C VAL A 496 -10.36 -6.21 20.20
N ASP A 497 -10.69 -7.16 19.33
CA ASP A 497 -11.65 -7.03 18.23
C ASP A 497 -12.66 -8.20 18.29
N LYS A 498 -13.35 -8.45 17.20
CA LYS A 498 -14.47 -9.39 17.05
C LYS A 498 -14.24 -10.82 17.57
N GLY A 499 -13.02 -11.33 17.54
CA GLY A 499 -12.64 -12.65 18.05
C GLY A 499 -12.23 -12.68 19.52
N GLY A 500 -12.34 -11.55 20.22
CA GLY A 500 -12.00 -11.46 21.64
C GLY A 500 -10.48 -11.50 21.91
N ALA A 501 -10.14 -11.73 23.19
CA ALA A 501 -8.74 -11.88 23.60
C ALA A 501 -8.10 -13.15 23.00
N ALA A 502 -8.86 -14.21 22.76
CA ALA A 502 -8.38 -15.47 22.19
C ALA A 502 -7.80 -15.26 20.77
N GLU A 503 -8.47 -14.45 19.93
CA GLU A 503 -7.94 -14.04 18.62
C GLU A 503 -6.60 -13.33 18.76
N GLY A 504 -6.54 -12.34 19.67
CA GLY A 504 -5.35 -11.53 19.87
C GLY A 504 -4.15 -12.34 20.33
N LEU A 505 -4.35 -13.19 21.32
CA LEU A 505 -3.31 -14.10 21.84
C LEU A 505 -2.81 -15.05 20.76
N PHE A 506 -3.72 -15.68 20.00
CA PHE A 506 -3.35 -16.60 18.92
C PHE A 506 -2.50 -15.89 17.86
N LYS A 507 -2.98 -14.75 17.35
CA LYS A 507 -2.27 -14.00 16.29
C LYS A 507 -0.92 -13.46 16.78
N ALA A 508 -0.83 -12.97 18.02
CA ALA A 508 0.42 -12.49 18.62
C ALA A 508 1.46 -13.61 18.81
N ALA A 509 1.01 -14.84 19.03
CA ALA A 509 1.88 -16.02 19.19
C ALA A 509 2.60 -16.43 17.90
N LEU A 510 1.99 -16.19 16.71
CA LEU A 510 2.43 -16.74 15.42
C LEU A 510 3.81 -16.21 15.00
N GLY A 511 4.03 -14.90 15.13
CA GLY A 511 5.19 -14.22 14.52
C GLY A 511 6.52 -14.71 15.04
N ASN A 512 6.61 -14.97 16.33
CA ASN A 512 7.84 -15.48 16.97
C ASN A 512 7.73 -16.93 17.45
N GLY A 513 6.57 -17.57 17.26
CA GLY A 513 6.35 -18.94 17.71
C GLY A 513 6.36 -19.05 19.25
N ILE A 514 5.79 -18.06 19.94
CA ILE A 514 5.77 -17.95 21.41
C ILE A 514 4.37 -18.28 21.88
N GLY A 515 4.22 -19.32 22.73
CA GLY A 515 2.94 -19.72 23.29
C GLY A 515 2.55 -18.95 24.54
N VAL A 516 1.42 -19.33 25.14
CA VAL A 516 0.85 -18.66 26.32
C VAL A 516 0.39 -19.69 27.35
N ARG A 517 0.75 -19.46 28.59
CA ARG A 517 0.14 -20.08 29.76
C ARG A 517 -0.88 -19.09 30.33
N LEU A 518 -2.15 -19.41 30.17
CA LEU A 518 -3.26 -18.59 30.67
C LEU A 518 -3.46 -18.75 32.15
N ASN A 519 -3.90 -17.69 32.82
CA ASN A 519 -4.34 -17.75 34.22
C ASN A 519 -5.60 -18.63 34.33
N PRO A 520 -5.60 -19.72 35.10
CA PRO A 520 -6.74 -20.61 35.21
C PRO A 520 -7.98 -19.95 35.83
N GLU A 521 -7.80 -18.85 36.58
CA GLU A 521 -8.88 -18.07 37.20
C GLU A 521 -9.51 -17.07 36.19
N PHE A 522 -8.87 -16.79 35.05
CA PHE A 522 -9.45 -15.92 34.04
C PHE A 522 -10.64 -16.66 33.38
N PRO A 523 -11.85 -16.05 33.30
CA PRO A 523 -13.02 -16.77 32.80
C PRO A 523 -12.88 -17.11 31.30
N GLN A 524 -13.17 -18.37 30.91
CA GLN A 524 -13.09 -18.82 29.52
C GLN A 524 -13.97 -17.97 28.58
N GLU A 525 -15.14 -17.62 29.00
CA GLU A 525 -16.12 -16.83 28.25
C GLU A 525 -15.54 -15.46 27.91
N GLU A 526 -14.82 -14.83 28.82
CA GLU A 526 -14.22 -13.50 28.61
C GLU A 526 -13.12 -13.52 27.53
N LEU A 527 -12.44 -14.66 27.33
CA LEU A 527 -11.44 -14.82 26.29
C LEU A 527 -12.03 -14.66 24.89
N PHE A 528 -13.29 -15.01 24.68
CA PHE A 528 -13.99 -15.00 23.40
C PHE A 528 -15.02 -13.86 23.27
N CYS A 529 -15.12 -12.99 24.28
CA CYS A 529 -15.97 -11.80 24.21
C CYS A 529 -15.36 -10.68 23.38
N ARG A 530 -16.17 -9.92 22.67
CA ARG A 530 -15.72 -8.83 21.77
C ARG A 530 -15.00 -7.70 22.51
N ASN A 531 -15.31 -7.37 23.73
CA ASN A 531 -14.64 -6.38 24.60
C ASN A 531 -13.96 -5.22 23.86
N TYR A 532 -14.66 -4.55 22.94
CA TYR A 532 -14.11 -3.45 22.12
C TYR A 532 -13.49 -2.37 23.00
N GLY A 533 -12.29 -1.94 22.65
CA GLY A 533 -11.50 -0.96 23.39
C GLY A 533 -10.63 -1.53 24.52
N ALA A 534 -10.73 -2.85 24.79
CA ALA A 534 -9.80 -3.53 25.69
C ALA A 534 -8.44 -3.74 24.99
N LEU A 535 -7.37 -3.85 25.78
CA LEU A 535 -6.01 -4.09 25.31
C LEU A 535 -5.40 -5.31 26.00
N ILE A 536 -4.63 -6.10 25.25
CA ILE A 536 -3.73 -7.12 25.79
C ILE A 536 -2.33 -6.51 25.75
N LEU A 537 -1.62 -6.52 26.87
CA LEU A 537 -0.30 -5.93 27.03
C LEU A 537 0.72 -7.01 27.42
N GLU A 538 1.81 -7.14 26.66
CA GLU A 538 2.99 -7.92 27.07
C GLU A 538 3.92 -7.00 27.86
N ILE A 539 4.15 -7.33 29.13
CA ILE A 539 4.87 -6.50 30.09
C ILE A 539 6.36 -6.90 30.13
N ALA A 540 7.23 -5.91 30.06
CA ALA A 540 8.67 -6.11 30.12
C ALA A 540 9.09 -6.73 31.47
N GLU A 541 10.09 -7.62 31.43
CA GLU A 541 10.68 -8.23 32.61
C GLU A 541 11.23 -7.17 33.58
N GLY A 542 10.97 -7.35 34.88
CA GLY A 542 11.39 -6.41 35.92
C GLY A 542 10.49 -5.17 36.05
N CYS A 543 9.47 -5.01 35.24
CA CYS A 543 8.50 -3.94 35.43
C CYS A 543 7.61 -4.22 36.63
N THR A 544 7.78 -3.41 37.70
CA THR A 544 6.99 -3.47 38.95
C THR A 544 5.82 -2.50 38.91
N GLU A 545 5.59 -1.79 37.81
CA GLU A 545 4.51 -0.82 37.72
C GLU A 545 3.15 -1.51 37.82
N GLN A 546 2.32 -1.02 38.74
CA GLN A 546 0.93 -1.48 38.83
C GLN A 546 0.11 -0.92 37.66
N ILE A 547 -0.64 -1.78 37.00
CA ILE A 547 -1.55 -1.41 35.93
C ILE A 547 -2.97 -1.34 36.53
N PRO A 548 -3.47 -0.13 36.87
CA PRO A 548 -4.80 0.02 37.43
C PRO A 548 -5.87 -0.61 36.53
N ASN A 549 -6.78 -1.37 37.11
CA ASN A 549 -7.84 -2.15 36.43
C ASN A 549 -7.32 -3.25 35.48
N GLY A 550 -6.01 -3.50 35.40
CA GLY A 550 -5.47 -4.61 34.62
C GLY A 550 -5.76 -5.96 35.31
N LEU A 551 -6.19 -6.92 34.52
CA LEU A 551 -6.44 -8.30 34.96
C LEU A 551 -5.27 -9.17 34.49
N GLU A 552 -4.79 -10.04 35.37
CA GLU A 552 -3.73 -11.01 35.00
C GLU A 552 -4.28 -12.03 34.01
N LEU A 553 -3.79 -11.98 32.77
CA LEU A 553 -4.22 -12.87 31.70
C LEU A 553 -3.36 -14.15 31.66
N GLY A 554 -2.09 -14.06 32.10
CA GLY A 554 -1.15 -15.18 32.10
C GLY A 554 0.26 -14.76 31.81
N SER A 555 1.03 -15.65 31.20
CA SER A 555 2.42 -15.40 30.79
C SER A 555 2.75 -16.06 29.44
N THR A 556 3.67 -15.48 28.71
CA THR A 556 4.23 -16.09 27.50
C THR A 556 5.14 -17.29 27.85
N MET A 557 5.26 -18.27 26.96
CA MET A 557 6.12 -19.44 27.12
C MET A 557 6.83 -19.82 25.81
N SER A 558 7.93 -20.58 25.94
CA SER A 558 8.74 -20.96 24.77
C SER A 558 8.08 -22.03 23.88
N GLU A 559 7.20 -22.84 24.44
CA GLU A 559 6.46 -23.85 23.70
C GLU A 559 5.38 -23.18 22.84
N PHE A 560 5.24 -23.60 21.60
CA PHE A 560 4.21 -23.04 20.68
C PHE A 560 2.87 -23.72 20.92
N ALA A 561 2.30 -23.48 22.11
CA ALA A 561 1.05 -24.04 22.60
C ALA A 561 0.32 -23.03 23.49
N PHE A 562 -0.97 -23.29 23.77
CA PHE A 562 -1.70 -22.62 24.83
C PHE A 562 -1.98 -23.62 25.95
N GLU A 563 -1.57 -23.27 27.18
CA GLU A 563 -1.95 -23.98 28.39
C GLU A 563 -3.06 -23.21 29.10
N TYR A 564 -4.19 -23.86 29.33
CA TYR A 564 -5.30 -23.28 30.07
C TYR A 564 -5.99 -24.36 30.92
N ARG A 565 -5.94 -24.22 32.24
CA ARG A 565 -6.41 -25.25 33.20
C ARG A 565 -5.72 -26.60 32.90
N ASP A 566 -6.51 -27.63 32.62
CA ASP A 566 -6.01 -28.96 32.30
C ASP A 566 -5.78 -29.22 30.79
N GLU A 567 -6.00 -28.19 29.93
CA GLU A 567 -5.83 -28.32 28.51
C GLU A 567 -4.46 -27.75 28.06
N ASN A 568 -3.77 -28.51 27.21
CA ASN A 568 -2.59 -28.06 26.47
C ASN A 568 -2.89 -28.15 24.95
N VAL A 569 -3.01 -26.98 24.30
CA VAL A 569 -3.45 -26.86 22.91
C VAL A 569 -2.28 -26.46 22.03
N ALA A 570 -1.75 -27.38 21.21
CA ALA A 570 -0.73 -27.08 20.24
C ALA A 570 -1.24 -26.11 19.18
N LEU A 571 -0.48 -25.03 18.87
CA LEU A 571 -0.90 -23.99 17.94
C LEU A 571 -0.62 -24.32 16.48
N ALA A 572 0.28 -25.25 16.15
CA ALA A 572 0.62 -25.59 14.77
C ALA A 572 -0.59 -26.15 13.98
N PRO A 573 -1.42 -27.08 14.50
CA PRO A 573 -2.62 -27.53 13.80
C PRO A 573 -3.66 -26.41 13.63
N LEU A 574 -3.79 -25.51 14.62
CA LEU A 574 -4.69 -24.37 14.54
C LEU A 574 -4.22 -23.35 13.50
N PHE A 575 -2.91 -23.15 13.38
CA PHE A 575 -2.33 -22.31 12.31
C PHE A 575 -2.68 -22.86 10.91
N GLU A 576 -2.63 -24.18 10.71
CA GLU A 576 -3.04 -24.79 9.43
C GLU A 576 -4.51 -24.49 9.11
N ILE A 577 -5.41 -24.54 10.09
CA ILE A 577 -6.83 -24.20 9.91
C ILE A 577 -6.97 -22.71 9.56
N TYR A 578 -6.31 -21.82 10.32
CA TYR A 578 -6.30 -20.38 10.14
C TYR A 578 -5.79 -19.96 8.76
N ASP A 579 -4.69 -20.55 8.33
CA ASP A 579 -3.98 -20.16 7.10
C ASP A 579 -4.66 -20.70 5.82
N LYS A 580 -5.17 -21.94 5.87
CA LYS A 580 -5.78 -22.59 4.71
C LYS A 580 -7.19 -22.10 4.37
N LYS A 581 -7.86 -21.39 5.26
CA LYS A 581 -9.27 -21.01 5.08
C LYS A 581 -9.53 -20.25 3.77
N LEU A 582 -8.69 -19.27 3.45
CA LEU A 582 -8.81 -18.44 2.24
C LEU A 582 -7.83 -18.86 1.10
N GLU A 583 -7.02 -19.88 1.28
CA GLU A 583 -6.11 -20.39 0.23
C GLU A 583 -6.83 -20.71 -1.10
N PRO A 584 -8.07 -21.27 -1.10
CA PRO A 584 -8.81 -21.49 -2.35
C PRO A 584 -9.16 -20.20 -3.10
N VAL A 585 -9.19 -19.05 -2.43
CA VAL A 585 -9.51 -17.74 -2.99
C VAL A 585 -8.24 -16.92 -3.23
N TYR A 586 -7.38 -16.83 -2.22
CA TYR A 586 -6.16 -16.05 -2.21
C TYR A 586 -4.95 -16.96 -2.02
N ARG A 587 -4.62 -17.69 -3.07
CA ARG A 587 -3.49 -18.61 -3.08
C ARG A 587 -2.18 -17.85 -2.78
N HIS A 588 -1.36 -18.41 -1.87
CA HIS A 588 -0.06 -17.84 -1.52
C HIS A 588 1.06 -18.89 -1.37
N LYS A 589 0.75 -20.17 -1.55
CA LYS A 589 1.73 -21.28 -1.50
C LYS A 589 1.74 -22.12 -2.77
N THR A 590 2.90 -22.68 -3.09
CA THR A 590 3.08 -23.73 -4.11
C THR A 590 3.42 -25.04 -3.42
N THR A 591 3.42 -26.13 -4.16
CA THR A 591 3.69 -27.47 -3.64
C THR A 591 5.15 -27.92 -3.79
N ASP A 592 5.99 -27.14 -4.46
CA ASP A 592 7.39 -27.45 -4.65
C ASP A 592 8.20 -27.06 -3.41
N GLU A 593 8.79 -28.04 -2.75
CA GLU A 593 9.61 -27.88 -1.54
C GLU A 593 11.05 -28.34 -1.74
N THR A 594 11.48 -28.58 -2.99
CA THR A 594 12.79 -29.12 -3.32
C THR A 594 13.91 -28.27 -2.70
N PRO A 595 14.82 -28.87 -1.91
CA PRO A 595 16.02 -28.16 -1.44
C PRO A 595 16.92 -27.78 -2.62
N VAL A 596 17.58 -26.62 -2.51
CA VAL A 596 18.50 -26.11 -3.53
C VAL A 596 19.91 -26.06 -2.96
N GLU A 597 20.84 -26.71 -3.62
CA GLU A 597 22.26 -26.63 -3.29
C GLU A 597 22.99 -25.80 -4.33
N ILE A 598 23.70 -24.76 -3.87
CA ILE A 598 24.58 -23.93 -4.69
C ILE A 598 25.85 -23.60 -3.91
N GLY A 599 27.00 -23.85 -4.54
CA GLY A 599 28.32 -23.53 -3.99
C GLY A 599 28.58 -22.03 -3.89
N SER A 600 29.54 -21.66 -3.07
CA SER A 600 30.00 -20.25 -2.95
C SER A 600 31.20 -20.01 -3.86
N PHE A 601 31.23 -18.83 -4.46
CA PHE A 601 32.36 -18.38 -5.30
C PHE A 601 33.07 -17.19 -4.62
N ARG A 602 34.39 -17.31 -4.48
CA ARG A 602 35.25 -16.20 -4.01
C ARG A 602 36.10 -15.71 -5.16
N ARG A 603 36.10 -14.44 -5.38
CA ARG A 603 36.96 -13.80 -6.37
C ARG A 603 38.45 -14.03 -6.01
N ASN A 604 39.18 -14.59 -6.93
CA ASN A 604 40.63 -14.85 -6.78
C ASN A 604 41.50 -13.84 -7.51
N ALA A 605 40.92 -13.10 -8.46
CA ALA A 605 41.63 -12.06 -9.23
C ALA A 605 41.43 -10.67 -8.59
N PRO A 606 42.43 -9.77 -8.73
CA PRO A 606 42.24 -8.36 -8.36
C PRO A 606 41.05 -7.75 -9.06
N MET A 607 40.37 -6.83 -8.38
CA MET A 607 39.27 -6.07 -8.99
C MET A 607 39.81 -5.18 -10.09
N ILE A 608 39.09 -5.06 -11.20
CA ILE A 608 39.37 -4.06 -12.23
C ILE A 608 39.32 -2.69 -11.55
N LYS A 609 40.37 -1.90 -11.70
CA LYS A 609 40.40 -0.54 -11.17
C LYS A 609 39.78 0.41 -12.20
N PRO A 610 38.94 1.37 -11.77
CA PRO A 610 38.36 2.33 -12.69
C PRO A 610 39.43 3.26 -13.27
N ASN A 611 39.18 3.76 -14.46
CA ASN A 611 40.07 4.67 -15.20
C ASN A 611 40.13 6.10 -14.63
N GLY A 612 39.65 6.33 -13.43
CA GLY A 612 39.68 7.60 -12.72
C GLY A 612 39.21 7.44 -11.30
N ARG A 613 39.59 8.41 -10.44
CA ARG A 613 39.16 8.45 -9.04
C ARG A 613 38.15 9.56 -8.85
N TYR A 614 37.02 9.23 -8.26
CA TYR A 614 35.92 10.16 -8.03
C TYR A 614 35.56 10.15 -6.54
N ALA A 615 35.69 11.27 -5.86
CA ALA A 615 35.32 11.40 -4.45
C ALA A 615 33.79 11.21 -4.25
N ARG A 616 33.02 11.67 -5.22
CA ARG A 616 31.55 11.54 -5.29
C ARG A 616 31.19 11.12 -6.71
N PRO A 617 31.12 9.81 -7.01
CA PRO A 617 30.75 9.35 -8.35
C PRO A 617 29.32 9.79 -8.70
N ARG A 618 29.10 10.15 -9.96
CA ARG A 618 27.79 10.52 -10.50
C ARG A 618 27.02 9.28 -10.91
N VAL A 619 25.73 9.27 -10.57
CA VAL A 619 24.79 8.19 -10.88
C VAL A 619 23.65 8.76 -11.71
N LEU A 620 23.44 8.21 -12.89
CA LEU A 620 22.30 8.52 -13.74
C LEU A 620 21.18 7.51 -13.49
N ILE A 621 19.97 8.02 -13.22
CA ILE A 621 18.76 7.23 -12.95
C ILE A 621 17.69 7.63 -13.96
N PRO A 622 17.51 6.88 -15.07
CA PRO A 622 16.47 7.17 -16.05
C PRO A 622 15.07 6.76 -15.50
N VAL A 623 14.09 7.61 -15.74
CA VAL A 623 12.70 7.42 -15.31
C VAL A 623 11.79 7.35 -16.52
N PHE A 624 11.25 6.17 -16.76
CA PHE A 624 10.29 5.91 -17.83
C PHE A 624 8.85 6.04 -17.31
N PRO A 625 7.84 6.24 -18.16
CA PRO A 625 6.44 6.08 -17.75
C PRO A 625 6.22 4.74 -17.04
N GLY A 626 5.73 4.78 -15.81
CA GLY A 626 5.55 3.61 -14.96
C GLY A 626 6.73 3.24 -14.04
N THR A 627 7.90 3.89 -14.16
CA THR A 627 8.96 3.80 -13.15
C THR A 627 8.50 4.44 -11.84
N ASN A 628 8.72 3.79 -10.69
CA ASN A 628 8.28 4.28 -9.39
C ASN A 628 9.28 4.13 -8.23
N CYS A 629 10.44 3.51 -8.48
CA CYS A 629 11.52 3.35 -7.48
C CYS A 629 12.66 4.37 -7.63
N GLU A 630 12.51 5.40 -8.45
CA GLU A 630 13.56 6.39 -8.74
C GLU A 630 13.99 7.18 -7.50
N MET A 631 13.03 7.51 -6.62
CA MET A 631 13.31 8.25 -5.39
C MET A 631 14.11 7.42 -4.38
N ASP A 632 13.72 6.14 -4.22
CA ASP A 632 14.41 5.18 -3.34
C ASP A 632 15.82 4.93 -3.84
N SER A 633 15.99 4.71 -5.15
CA SER A 633 17.28 4.51 -5.82
C SER A 633 18.21 5.72 -5.62
N ALA A 634 17.70 6.93 -5.87
CA ALA A 634 18.46 8.16 -5.68
C ALA A 634 18.84 8.38 -4.22
N ARG A 635 17.94 8.11 -3.27
CA ARG A 635 18.19 8.18 -1.84
C ARG A 635 19.30 7.20 -1.42
N ALA A 636 19.23 5.94 -1.83
CA ALA A 636 20.20 4.92 -1.48
C ALA A 636 21.61 5.29 -1.97
N MET A 637 21.74 5.77 -3.21
CA MET A 637 23.03 6.19 -3.77
C MET A 637 23.58 7.44 -3.08
N ARG A 638 22.73 8.42 -2.72
CA ARG A 638 23.17 9.62 -1.96
C ARG A 638 23.63 9.27 -0.56
N LEU A 639 22.93 8.35 0.14
CA LEU A 639 23.35 7.86 1.45
C LEU A 639 24.70 7.13 1.40
N ALA A 640 24.99 6.45 0.28
CA ALA A 640 26.31 5.83 0.04
C ALA A 640 27.40 6.84 -0.31
N GLY A 641 27.06 8.10 -0.57
CA GLY A 641 28.02 9.20 -0.87
C GLY A 641 28.20 9.51 -2.35
N ALA A 642 27.29 9.06 -3.20
CA ALA A 642 27.25 9.42 -4.63
C ALA A 642 26.45 10.71 -4.88
N GLU A 643 26.58 11.26 -6.08
CA GLU A 643 25.73 12.32 -6.63
C GLU A 643 24.74 11.71 -7.62
N ALA A 644 23.47 11.53 -7.18
CA ALA A 644 22.45 10.88 -7.99
C ALA A 644 21.56 11.91 -8.69
N GLU A 645 21.47 11.75 -10.03
CA GLU A 645 20.64 12.54 -10.90
C GLU A 645 19.49 11.68 -11.45
N VAL A 646 18.26 12.19 -11.36
CA VAL A 646 17.05 11.57 -11.94
C VAL A 646 16.74 12.25 -13.26
N LEU A 647 16.68 11.47 -14.35
CA LEU A 647 16.37 11.95 -15.69
C LEU A 647 15.02 11.39 -16.17
N VAL A 648 14.01 12.23 -16.26
CA VAL A 648 12.70 11.85 -16.82
C VAL A 648 12.76 11.71 -18.32
N ILE A 649 12.32 10.56 -18.83
CA ILE A 649 12.25 10.29 -20.27
C ILE A 649 10.89 10.76 -20.78
N ASN A 650 10.90 11.75 -21.67
CA ASN A 650 9.71 12.32 -22.27
C ASN A 650 9.33 11.56 -23.55
N ASN A 651 8.12 11.01 -23.58
CA ASN A 651 7.60 10.27 -24.74
C ASN A 651 6.25 10.79 -25.27
N ILE A 652 5.84 11.99 -24.87
CA ILE A 652 4.59 12.61 -25.36
C ILE A 652 4.67 12.88 -26.87
N THR A 653 5.85 13.26 -27.36
CA THR A 653 6.09 13.57 -28.77
C THR A 653 7.34 12.86 -29.30
N ALA A 654 7.42 12.65 -30.63
CA ALA A 654 8.62 12.12 -31.27
C ALA A 654 9.88 12.97 -30.97
N LYS A 655 9.72 14.30 -30.94
CA LYS A 655 10.79 15.24 -30.57
C LYS A 655 11.22 15.05 -29.13
N GLY A 656 10.25 14.85 -28.19
CA GLY A 656 10.54 14.58 -26.79
C GLY A 656 11.35 13.29 -26.59
N ILE A 657 11.07 12.26 -27.37
CA ILE A 657 11.85 11.01 -27.36
C ILE A 657 13.29 11.27 -27.83
N GLU A 658 13.48 11.99 -28.95
CA GLU A 658 14.79 12.31 -29.48
C GLU A 658 15.62 13.18 -28.50
N GLU A 659 15.00 14.19 -27.91
CA GLU A 659 15.62 15.04 -26.90
C GLU A 659 16.00 14.22 -25.65
N SER A 660 15.16 13.27 -25.22
CA SER A 660 15.44 12.37 -24.10
C SER A 660 16.59 11.41 -24.39
N VAL A 661 16.68 10.84 -25.60
CA VAL A 661 17.82 10.01 -26.01
C VAL A 661 19.12 10.82 -25.97
N ASN A 662 19.09 12.04 -26.50
CA ASN A 662 20.25 12.94 -26.50
C ASN A 662 20.67 13.32 -25.07
N ALA A 663 19.70 13.68 -24.22
CA ALA A 663 19.95 14.01 -22.82
C ALA A 663 20.54 12.80 -22.06
N PHE A 664 19.95 11.61 -22.24
CA PHE A 664 20.46 10.38 -21.63
C PHE A 664 21.92 10.10 -22.02
N ALA A 665 22.24 10.14 -23.31
CA ALA A 665 23.59 9.87 -23.79
C ALA A 665 24.60 10.88 -23.22
N ASN A 666 24.29 12.20 -23.30
CA ASN A 666 25.16 13.27 -22.79
C ASN A 666 25.37 13.18 -21.27
N ARG A 667 24.31 12.89 -20.48
CA ARG A 667 24.41 12.76 -19.01
C ARG A 667 25.19 11.51 -18.63
N LEU A 668 25.05 10.42 -19.38
CA LEU A 668 25.76 9.17 -19.12
C LEU A 668 27.25 9.29 -19.38
N GLU A 669 27.70 10.13 -20.33
CA GLU A 669 29.12 10.45 -20.59
C GLU A 669 29.80 11.06 -19.37
N ASP A 670 29.06 11.83 -18.55
CA ASP A 670 29.56 12.48 -17.34
C ASP A 670 29.35 11.62 -16.06
N SER A 671 28.74 10.44 -16.20
CA SER A 671 28.37 9.56 -15.09
C SER A 671 29.31 8.36 -14.99
N GLN A 672 29.48 7.84 -13.78
CA GLN A 672 30.23 6.63 -13.49
C GLN A 672 29.34 5.42 -13.27
N ILE A 673 28.08 5.65 -12.94
CA ILE A 673 27.10 4.62 -12.62
C ILE A 673 25.81 4.88 -13.38
N LEU A 674 25.28 3.82 -14.01
CA LEU A 674 23.91 3.80 -14.50
C LEU A 674 23.08 2.93 -13.56
N PHE A 675 22.02 3.50 -12.96
CA PHE A 675 21.11 2.74 -12.13
C PHE A 675 19.71 2.72 -12.74
N ILE A 676 19.27 1.56 -13.23
CA ILE A 676 17.93 1.36 -13.80
C ILE A 676 17.01 0.91 -12.67
N PRO A 677 16.08 1.76 -12.21
CA PRO A 677 15.24 1.47 -11.05
C PRO A 677 14.12 0.48 -11.36
N GLY A 678 13.47 0.02 -10.30
CA GLY A 678 12.26 -0.78 -10.38
C GLY A 678 11.02 0.03 -10.78
N GLY A 679 9.94 -0.68 -11.03
CA GLY A 679 8.64 -0.13 -11.42
C GLY A 679 7.94 -1.01 -12.45
N PHE A 680 7.05 -0.37 -13.23
CA PHE A 680 6.21 -1.00 -14.26
C PHE A 680 6.28 -0.19 -15.55
N SER A 681 7.45 -0.15 -16.17
CA SER A 681 7.70 0.69 -17.35
C SER A 681 6.77 0.33 -18.51
N GLY A 682 6.02 1.33 -19.00
CA GLY A 682 5.00 1.16 -20.02
C GLY A 682 3.64 0.67 -19.49
N GLY A 683 3.50 0.48 -18.19
CA GLY A 683 2.36 -0.13 -17.51
C GLY A 683 2.58 -1.62 -17.23
N ASP A 684 1.62 -2.25 -16.54
CA ASP A 684 1.65 -3.68 -16.24
C ASP A 684 1.22 -4.46 -17.50
N GLU A 685 2.15 -4.66 -18.42
CA GLU A 685 1.91 -5.40 -19.65
C GLU A 685 2.24 -6.88 -19.46
N PRO A 686 1.27 -7.80 -19.72
CA PRO A 686 1.57 -9.23 -19.80
C PRO A 686 2.65 -9.48 -20.86
N GLU A 687 3.62 -10.35 -20.57
CA GLU A 687 4.71 -10.77 -21.47
C GLU A 687 5.67 -9.65 -21.90
N GLY A 688 5.67 -8.49 -21.23
CA GLY A 688 6.37 -7.33 -21.73
C GLY A 688 7.13 -6.48 -20.76
N SER A 689 7.31 -6.95 -19.53
CA SER A 689 8.08 -6.21 -18.52
C SER A 689 9.38 -5.66 -19.08
N ALA A 690 9.59 -4.33 -18.92
CA ALA A 690 10.75 -3.58 -19.40
C ALA A 690 10.91 -3.41 -20.93
N LYS A 691 9.93 -3.73 -21.76
CA LYS A 691 10.01 -3.49 -23.23
C LYS A 691 10.28 -2.02 -23.58
N LEU A 692 9.66 -1.08 -22.88
CA LEU A 692 9.88 0.34 -23.11
C LEU A 692 11.33 0.74 -22.81
N ILE A 693 11.91 0.25 -21.72
CA ILE A 693 13.31 0.49 -21.36
C ILE A 693 14.23 -0.14 -22.40
N GLU A 694 13.97 -1.41 -22.76
CA GLU A 694 14.73 -2.13 -23.77
C GLU A 694 14.75 -1.38 -25.11
N SER A 695 13.57 -1.00 -25.61
CA SER A 695 13.43 -0.27 -26.87
C SER A 695 14.20 1.04 -26.89
N PHE A 696 14.12 1.82 -25.79
CA PHE A 696 14.86 3.07 -25.64
C PHE A 696 16.38 2.84 -25.62
N MET A 697 16.86 1.87 -24.85
CA MET A 697 18.29 1.60 -24.69
C MET A 697 18.94 0.92 -25.91
N ARG A 698 18.15 0.30 -26.79
CA ARG A 698 18.60 -0.19 -28.10
C ARG A 698 18.73 0.91 -29.14
N ASN A 699 18.27 2.14 -28.88
CA ASN A 699 18.58 3.26 -29.75
C ASN A 699 20.11 3.41 -29.89
N ALA A 700 20.62 3.59 -31.12
CA ALA A 700 22.05 3.56 -31.42
C ALA A 700 22.89 4.49 -30.52
N ARG A 701 22.38 5.71 -30.26
CA ARG A 701 23.09 6.70 -29.44
C ARG A 701 23.07 6.31 -27.93
N ALA A 702 21.95 5.81 -27.45
CA ALA A 702 21.85 5.32 -26.06
C ALA A 702 22.73 4.08 -25.83
N ALA A 703 22.70 3.13 -26.78
CA ALA A 703 23.53 1.92 -26.74
C ALA A 703 25.03 2.27 -26.77
N GLU A 704 25.45 3.19 -27.63
CA GLU A 704 26.85 3.65 -27.70
C GLU A 704 27.28 4.29 -26.36
N ALA A 705 26.43 5.09 -25.72
CA ALA A 705 26.75 5.69 -24.45
C ALA A 705 26.89 4.63 -23.33
N ILE A 706 26.05 3.59 -23.30
CA ILE A 706 26.17 2.44 -22.38
C ILE A 706 27.47 1.66 -22.62
N GLU A 707 27.81 1.40 -23.88
CA GLU A 707 29.06 0.71 -24.22
C GLU A 707 30.29 1.54 -23.82
N ARG A 708 30.25 2.86 -23.99
CA ARG A 708 31.32 3.77 -23.52
C ARG A 708 31.46 3.74 -22.01
N LEU A 709 30.36 3.78 -21.26
CA LEU A 709 30.38 3.67 -19.81
C LEU A 709 31.15 2.41 -19.37
N LEU A 710 30.85 1.26 -19.96
CA LEU A 710 31.48 -0.01 -19.61
C LEU A 710 32.92 -0.14 -20.13
N ASN A 711 33.19 0.22 -21.39
CA ASN A 711 34.45 -0.11 -22.05
C ASN A 711 35.52 0.97 -21.96
N ARG A 712 35.16 2.23 -21.67
CA ARG A 712 36.11 3.35 -21.58
C ARG A 712 36.26 3.97 -20.20
N LEU A 713 35.15 3.95 -19.43
CA LEU A 713 35.10 4.58 -18.09
C LEU A 713 35.19 3.54 -16.97
N ASP A 714 35.20 2.25 -17.31
CA ASP A 714 35.12 1.13 -16.34
C ASP A 714 33.95 1.31 -15.36
N GLY A 715 32.84 1.84 -15.89
CA GLY A 715 31.65 2.20 -15.14
C GLY A 715 30.88 1.00 -14.64
N LEU A 716 29.92 1.26 -13.74
CA LEU A 716 29.07 0.24 -13.15
C LEU A 716 27.62 0.42 -13.59
N ILE A 717 26.91 -0.70 -13.73
CA ILE A 717 25.46 -0.72 -14.00
C ILE A 717 24.76 -1.56 -12.95
N LEU A 718 23.65 -1.04 -12.40
CA LEU A 718 22.73 -1.77 -11.53
C LEU A 718 21.33 -1.74 -12.13
N GLY A 719 20.66 -2.89 -12.14
CA GLY A 719 19.24 -2.99 -12.45
C GLY A 719 18.50 -3.70 -11.33
N ILE A 720 17.50 -3.06 -10.76
CA ILE A 720 16.67 -3.66 -9.70
C ILE A 720 15.26 -3.91 -10.24
N CYS A 721 14.71 -5.11 -9.99
CA CYS A 721 13.36 -5.53 -10.36
C CYS A 721 13.09 -5.28 -11.87
N ASN A 722 12.29 -4.28 -12.25
CA ASN A 722 12.07 -3.90 -13.64
C ASN A 722 13.36 -3.51 -14.37
N GLY A 723 14.33 -2.92 -13.66
CA GLY A 723 15.67 -2.66 -14.19
C GLY A 723 16.45 -3.95 -14.51
N PHE A 724 16.33 -4.97 -13.67
CA PHE A 724 16.94 -6.28 -13.94
C PHE A 724 16.29 -6.97 -15.15
N GLN A 725 14.96 -6.89 -15.28
CA GLN A 725 14.26 -7.35 -16.48
C GLN A 725 14.79 -6.69 -17.75
N ALA A 726 15.06 -5.38 -17.70
CA ALA A 726 15.68 -4.67 -18.81
C ALA A 726 17.10 -5.16 -19.11
N LEU A 727 17.94 -5.34 -18.07
CA LEU A 727 19.32 -5.83 -18.26
C LEU A 727 19.37 -7.22 -18.90
N ILE A 728 18.47 -8.13 -18.53
CA ILE A 728 18.34 -9.47 -19.13
C ILE A 728 17.95 -9.35 -20.61
N LYS A 729 16.93 -8.57 -20.94
CA LYS A 729 16.44 -8.39 -22.32
C LYS A 729 17.49 -7.72 -23.24
N LEU A 730 18.30 -6.85 -22.68
CA LEU A 730 19.41 -6.21 -23.40
C LEU A 730 20.62 -7.15 -23.58
N GLY A 731 20.74 -8.24 -22.77
CA GLY A 731 21.90 -9.10 -22.71
C GLY A 731 23.04 -8.53 -21.86
N LEU A 732 22.85 -7.35 -21.23
CA LEU A 732 23.86 -6.75 -20.35
C LEU A 732 24.19 -7.65 -19.15
N VAL A 733 23.27 -8.42 -18.66
CA VAL A 733 23.51 -9.60 -17.86
C VAL A 733 22.96 -10.83 -18.60
N PRO A 734 23.69 -11.91 -18.70
CA PRO A 734 25.02 -12.17 -18.12
C PRO A 734 26.21 -11.80 -19.02
N PHE A 735 25.99 -11.24 -20.21
CA PHE A 735 27.02 -11.14 -21.25
C PHE A 735 27.87 -9.86 -21.21
N GLY A 736 27.51 -8.84 -20.44
CA GLY A 736 28.25 -7.58 -20.29
C GLY A 736 28.17 -6.64 -21.50
N LYS A 737 27.29 -6.91 -22.46
CA LYS A 737 27.10 -6.11 -23.69
C LYS A 737 25.67 -6.22 -24.20
N ILE A 738 25.24 -5.22 -24.99
CA ILE A 738 23.92 -5.28 -25.65
C ILE A 738 23.98 -6.30 -26.79
N ILE A 739 23.10 -7.28 -26.77
CA ILE A 739 22.97 -8.32 -27.81
C ILE A 739 21.52 -8.50 -28.24
N HIS A 740 21.29 -9.15 -29.36
CA HIS A 740 19.99 -9.73 -29.66
C HIS A 740 19.85 -11.04 -28.88
N THR A 741 18.82 -11.11 -28.05
CA THR A 741 18.54 -12.30 -27.23
C THR A 741 17.76 -13.34 -28.04
N ASP A 742 18.07 -14.61 -27.83
CA ASP A 742 17.44 -15.78 -28.46
C ASP A 742 17.04 -16.82 -27.39
N GLU A 743 16.62 -18.00 -27.83
CA GLU A 743 16.22 -19.12 -26.97
C GLU A 743 17.33 -19.68 -26.05
N ASN A 744 18.59 -19.36 -26.33
CA ASN A 744 19.74 -19.76 -25.53
C ASN A 744 20.09 -18.73 -24.46
N CYS A 745 19.37 -17.64 -24.38
CA CYS A 745 19.55 -16.58 -23.39
C CYS A 745 18.67 -16.83 -22.16
N PRO A 746 19.07 -16.32 -20.97
CA PRO A 746 18.20 -16.37 -19.81
C PRO A 746 17.05 -15.39 -19.95
N THR A 747 15.97 -15.60 -19.22
CA THR A 747 14.83 -14.69 -19.17
C THR A 747 14.26 -14.56 -17.76
N LEU A 748 13.53 -13.46 -17.51
CA LEU A 748 12.66 -13.29 -16.36
C LEU A 748 11.20 -13.38 -16.82
N THR A 749 10.40 -14.18 -16.12
CA THR A 749 9.01 -14.47 -16.50
C THR A 749 8.11 -14.49 -15.27
N TYR A 750 6.84 -14.86 -15.46
CA TYR A 750 5.84 -14.93 -14.39
C TYR A 750 6.29 -15.79 -13.21
N ASN A 751 6.02 -15.30 -12.01
CA ASN A 751 6.14 -16.09 -10.79
C ASN A 751 5.39 -17.43 -10.94
N THR A 752 5.92 -18.53 -10.41
CA THR A 752 5.28 -19.86 -10.49
C THR A 752 3.85 -19.86 -9.94
N ILE A 753 3.58 -19.00 -8.94
CA ILE A 753 2.24 -18.86 -8.37
C ILE A 753 1.27 -18.10 -9.30
N GLY A 754 1.76 -17.39 -10.33
CA GLY A 754 0.97 -16.61 -11.26
C GLY A 754 0.39 -15.31 -10.68
N LEU A 755 0.95 -14.80 -9.60
CA LEU A 755 0.48 -13.62 -8.88
C LEU A 755 1.64 -12.72 -8.48
N HIS A 756 1.33 -11.43 -8.29
CA HIS A 756 2.26 -10.49 -7.65
C HIS A 756 2.55 -10.91 -6.21
N ARG A 757 3.82 -10.78 -5.79
CA ARG A 757 4.27 -11.10 -4.44
C ARG A 757 5.07 -9.94 -3.88
N SER A 758 4.62 -9.41 -2.74
CA SER A 758 5.31 -8.38 -1.97
C SER A 758 5.50 -8.83 -0.53
N ARG A 759 6.75 -8.98 -0.11
CA ARG A 759 7.15 -9.37 1.24
C ARG A 759 8.63 -9.12 1.49
N LEU A 760 9.08 -9.28 2.73
CA LEU A 760 10.51 -9.42 3.01
C LEU A 760 10.94 -10.88 2.75
N VAL A 761 12.14 -11.04 2.18
CA VAL A 761 12.78 -12.33 1.93
C VAL A 761 14.21 -12.30 2.43
N HIS A 762 14.74 -13.47 2.76
CA HIS A 762 16.16 -13.60 3.01
C HIS A 762 16.89 -13.90 1.69
N THR A 763 18.01 -13.22 1.48
CA THR A 763 18.92 -13.47 0.37
C THR A 763 20.31 -13.81 0.91
N ARG A 764 20.99 -14.76 0.28
CA ARG A 764 22.35 -15.13 0.62
C ARG A 764 23.29 -14.73 -0.52
N THR A 765 24.37 -14.03 -0.18
CA THR A 765 25.46 -13.76 -1.11
C THR A 765 26.15 -15.08 -1.47
N VAL A 766 26.17 -15.42 -2.76
CA VAL A 766 26.83 -16.62 -3.30
C VAL A 766 28.20 -16.29 -3.85
N SER A 767 28.33 -15.14 -4.48
CA SER A 767 29.56 -14.69 -5.14
C SER A 767 29.89 -13.23 -4.77
N ASN A 768 31.17 -12.95 -4.57
CA ASN A 768 31.68 -11.57 -4.43
C ASN A 768 32.51 -11.14 -5.64
N LEU A 769 32.19 -11.66 -6.82
CA LEU A 769 32.81 -11.29 -8.09
C LEU A 769 32.66 -9.78 -8.37
N SER A 770 31.46 -9.26 -8.16
CA SER A 770 31.07 -7.88 -8.49
C SER A 770 31.68 -6.82 -7.56
N PRO A 771 32.08 -5.65 -8.09
CA PRO A 771 32.39 -4.47 -7.26
C PRO A 771 31.23 -4.04 -6.34
N TRP A 772 29.99 -4.24 -6.75
CA TRP A 772 28.80 -4.00 -5.91
C TRP A 772 28.83 -4.81 -4.61
N LEU A 773 29.42 -6.02 -4.66
CA LEU A 773 29.48 -6.98 -3.54
C LEU A 773 30.84 -6.98 -2.81
N MET A 774 31.69 -5.98 -3.02
CA MET A 774 33.05 -5.96 -2.46
C MET A 774 33.11 -5.96 -0.92
N TYR A 775 32.04 -5.54 -0.26
CA TYR A 775 31.89 -5.56 1.20
C TYR A 775 31.01 -6.73 1.70
N ARG A 776 30.71 -7.66 0.82
CA ARG A 776 29.91 -8.84 1.15
C ARG A 776 30.75 -10.11 1.07
N GLU A 777 30.59 -10.97 2.06
CA GLU A 777 31.23 -12.29 2.03
C GLU A 777 30.25 -13.35 1.54
N PRO A 778 30.70 -14.33 0.73
CA PRO A 778 29.87 -15.47 0.39
C PRO A 778 29.40 -16.21 1.65
N GLY A 779 28.09 -16.46 1.71
CA GLY A 779 27.43 -17.02 2.90
C GLY A 779 26.67 -15.99 3.75
N GLU A 780 26.92 -14.69 3.60
CA GLU A 780 26.17 -13.65 4.34
C GLU A 780 24.70 -13.63 3.91
N VAL A 781 23.82 -13.56 4.92
CA VAL A 781 22.37 -13.49 4.75
C VAL A 781 21.87 -12.09 5.04
N SER A 782 21.02 -11.56 4.17
CA SER A 782 20.33 -10.27 4.34
C SER A 782 18.82 -10.45 4.25
N LEU A 783 18.08 -9.51 4.84
CA LEU A 783 16.63 -9.39 4.73
C LEU A 783 16.31 -8.22 3.78
N VAL A 784 15.62 -8.51 2.69
CA VAL A 784 15.40 -7.54 1.60
C VAL A 784 13.95 -7.60 1.11
N PRO A 785 13.31 -6.46 0.78
CA PRO A 785 11.98 -6.46 0.17
C PRO A 785 11.98 -7.04 -1.25
N VAL A 786 10.91 -7.78 -1.59
CA VAL A 786 10.54 -8.11 -2.98
C VAL A 786 9.14 -7.60 -3.28
N SER A 787 8.90 -7.19 -4.53
CA SER A 787 7.58 -6.77 -5.00
C SER A 787 7.51 -6.92 -6.53
N HIS A 788 7.04 -8.07 -7.02
CA HIS A 788 6.99 -8.38 -8.45
C HIS A 788 5.99 -9.49 -8.79
N GLY A 789 5.42 -9.44 -9.99
CA GLY A 789 4.64 -10.51 -10.61
C GLY A 789 5.46 -11.36 -11.58
N GLU A 790 6.56 -10.82 -12.10
CA GLU A 790 7.45 -11.41 -13.11
C GLU A 790 8.90 -11.34 -12.66
N GLY A 791 9.28 -12.21 -11.75
CA GLY A 791 10.64 -12.24 -11.20
C GLY A 791 11.32 -13.60 -11.34
N ARG A 792 10.66 -14.59 -11.97
CA ARG A 792 11.19 -15.95 -12.10
C ARG A 792 12.30 -16.04 -13.13
N PHE A 793 13.51 -16.24 -12.64
CA PHE A 793 14.69 -16.50 -13.48
C PHE A 793 14.62 -17.90 -14.07
N VAL A 794 14.71 -17.96 -15.42
CA VAL A 794 14.75 -19.17 -16.21
C VAL A 794 16.00 -19.11 -17.11
N CYS A 795 16.76 -20.19 -17.16
CA CYS A 795 18.01 -20.25 -17.90
C CYS A 795 18.22 -21.66 -18.47
N PRO A 796 18.70 -21.80 -19.71
CA PRO A 796 19.13 -23.10 -20.24
C PRO A 796 20.25 -23.71 -19.38
N ASP A 797 20.20 -25.05 -19.16
CA ASP A 797 21.08 -25.76 -18.23
C ASP A 797 22.55 -25.53 -18.53
N GLU A 798 22.95 -25.56 -19.81
CA GLU A 798 24.35 -25.35 -20.22
C GLU A 798 24.83 -23.93 -19.83
N LEU A 799 24.02 -22.91 -20.04
CA LEU A 799 24.37 -21.55 -19.64
C LEU A 799 24.35 -21.41 -18.11
N LEU A 800 23.36 -22.00 -17.43
CA LEU A 800 23.26 -21.98 -15.98
C LEU A 800 24.50 -22.54 -15.29
N ASN A 801 25.00 -23.69 -15.77
CA ASN A 801 26.21 -24.30 -15.25
C ASN A 801 27.44 -23.38 -15.43
N ARG A 802 27.56 -22.73 -16.61
CA ARG A 802 28.63 -21.75 -16.85
C ARG A 802 28.55 -20.56 -15.92
N LEU A 803 27.31 -20.03 -15.63
CA LEU A 803 27.11 -18.92 -14.72
C LEU A 803 27.53 -19.27 -13.28
N VAL A 804 27.27 -20.51 -12.85
CA VAL A 804 27.69 -21.01 -11.54
C VAL A 804 29.23 -21.11 -11.49
N GLU A 805 29.84 -21.73 -12.48
CA GLU A 805 31.30 -21.93 -12.55
C GLU A 805 32.08 -20.62 -12.60
N ASN A 806 31.56 -19.63 -13.34
CA ASN A 806 32.16 -18.30 -13.47
C ASN A 806 31.90 -17.38 -12.27
N GLY A 807 31.08 -17.79 -11.29
CA GLY A 807 30.70 -16.97 -10.14
C GLY A 807 29.78 -15.82 -10.49
N GLN A 808 29.02 -15.92 -11.60
CA GLN A 808 28.08 -14.89 -12.05
C GLN A 808 26.71 -14.95 -11.33
N ILE A 809 26.41 -16.04 -10.61
CA ILE A 809 25.28 -16.08 -9.66
C ILE A 809 25.71 -15.31 -8.42
N ALA A 810 25.14 -14.12 -8.24
CA ALA A 810 25.54 -13.19 -7.18
C ALA A 810 24.84 -13.51 -5.85
N THR A 811 23.53 -13.67 -5.90
CA THR A 811 22.65 -13.83 -4.74
C THR A 811 21.57 -14.85 -5.02
N VAL A 812 21.13 -15.58 -3.98
CA VAL A 812 20.02 -16.54 -4.03
C VAL A 812 19.05 -16.30 -2.88
N TYR A 813 17.79 -16.63 -3.09
CA TYR A 813 16.79 -16.71 -2.04
C TYR A 813 17.11 -17.83 -1.06
N CYS A 814 16.91 -17.57 0.24
CA CYS A 814 17.19 -18.54 1.28
C CYS A 814 16.27 -18.36 2.51
N ASP A 815 16.35 -19.27 3.46
CA ASP A 815 15.80 -19.08 4.80
C ASP A 815 16.76 -18.25 5.69
N ALA A 816 16.34 -17.91 6.91
CA ALA A 816 17.17 -17.16 7.85
C ALA A 816 18.50 -17.86 8.23
N SER A 817 18.63 -19.18 8.01
CA SER A 817 19.86 -19.93 8.20
C SER A 817 20.75 -19.98 6.96
N GLY A 818 20.33 -19.39 5.84
CA GLY A 818 21.04 -19.38 4.57
C GLY A 818 20.80 -20.60 3.68
N ARG A 819 19.83 -21.47 3.98
CA ARG A 819 19.48 -22.64 3.14
C ARG A 819 18.51 -22.22 2.05
N ALA A 820 18.84 -22.52 0.81
CA ALA A 820 17.97 -22.27 -0.34
C ALA A 820 17.00 -23.44 -0.58
N SER A 821 15.81 -23.13 -1.10
CA SER A 821 14.76 -24.10 -1.41
C SER A 821 13.79 -23.54 -2.42
N MET A 822 13.03 -24.40 -3.10
CA MET A 822 11.95 -24.00 -4.01
C MET A 822 10.64 -23.65 -3.30
N ARG A 823 10.55 -23.78 -1.98
CA ARG A 823 9.37 -23.36 -1.20
C ARG A 823 9.05 -21.89 -1.45
N THR A 824 7.79 -21.57 -1.69
CA THR A 824 7.33 -20.20 -2.04
C THR A 824 7.64 -19.17 -0.96
N GLU A 825 7.68 -19.56 0.32
CA GLU A 825 8.05 -18.68 1.42
C GLU A 825 9.53 -18.26 1.38
N ILE A 826 10.39 -19.07 0.72
CA ILE A 826 11.81 -18.85 0.55
C ILE A 826 12.11 -18.26 -0.82
N ASN A 827 11.65 -18.93 -1.89
CA ASN A 827 11.80 -18.53 -3.29
C ASN A 827 10.46 -18.02 -3.84
N PRO A 828 10.16 -16.74 -3.70
CA PRO A 828 8.81 -16.19 -3.92
C PRO A 828 8.35 -16.25 -5.37
N ASN A 829 9.26 -16.41 -6.30
CA ASN A 829 8.99 -16.40 -7.74
C ASN A 829 9.23 -17.75 -8.45
N GLY A 830 9.89 -18.73 -7.78
CA GLY A 830 10.20 -20.04 -8.36
C GLY A 830 11.38 -20.01 -9.33
N SER A 831 12.33 -19.09 -9.13
CA SER A 831 13.59 -19.04 -9.92
C SER A 831 14.38 -20.32 -9.83
N VAL A 832 14.95 -20.76 -10.95
CA VAL A 832 15.86 -21.93 -10.97
C VAL A 832 17.04 -21.68 -10.03
N LEU A 833 17.46 -22.70 -9.30
CA LEU A 833 18.49 -22.62 -8.24
C LEU A 833 18.24 -21.52 -7.21
N ALA A 834 16.98 -21.08 -7.03
CA ALA A 834 16.59 -19.95 -6.19
C ALA A 834 17.38 -18.65 -6.51
N VAL A 835 17.81 -18.46 -7.75
CA VAL A 835 18.58 -17.27 -8.17
C VAL A 835 17.77 -16.01 -7.94
N GLU A 836 18.37 -15.05 -7.23
CA GLU A 836 17.80 -13.73 -6.97
C GLU A 836 18.49 -12.66 -7.80
N GLY A 837 19.81 -12.76 -8.00
CA GLY A 837 20.57 -11.80 -8.78
C GLY A 837 21.79 -12.43 -9.48
N ILE A 838 22.14 -11.87 -10.64
CA ILE A 838 23.27 -12.30 -11.47
C ILE A 838 24.11 -11.09 -11.94
N THR A 839 25.37 -11.36 -12.32
CA THR A 839 26.27 -10.34 -12.84
C THR A 839 26.75 -10.65 -14.25
N SER A 840 27.33 -9.63 -14.92
CA SER A 840 28.21 -9.86 -16.07
C SER A 840 29.46 -10.63 -15.67
N ALA A 841 30.17 -11.21 -16.66
CA ALA A 841 31.37 -12.01 -16.40
C ALA A 841 32.49 -11.24 -15.67
N ASP A 842 32.59 -9.93 -15.87
CA ASP A 842 33.52 -9.04 -15.18
C ASP A 842 32.96 -8.45 -13.87
N GLY A 843 31.71 -8.73 -13.54
CA GLY A 843 30.99 -8.28 -12.34
C GLY A 843 30.54 -6.81 -12.33
N ARG A 844 30.80 -6.02 -13.37
CA ARG A 844 30.46 -4.57 -13.38
C ARG A 844 28.99 -4.29 -13.62
N VAL A 845 28.28 -5.16 -14.30
CA VAL A 845 26.83 -5.09 -14.43
C VAL A 845 26.20 -6.05 -13.44
N PHE A 846 25.27 -5.57 -12.62
CA PHE A 846 24.56 -6.37 -11.63
C PHE A 846 23.06 -6.20 -11.79
N GLY A 847 22.34 -7.30 -11.88
CA GLY A 847 20.88 -7.34 -11.93
C GLY A 847 20.33 -8.18 -10.80
N LYS A 848 19.30 -7.70 -10.10
CA LYS A 848 18.64 -8.42 -9.00
C LYS A 848 17.16 -8.07 -8.89
N MET A 849 16.35 -8.99 -8.34
CA MET A 849 14.93 -8.78 -8.18
C MET A 849 14.54 -8.07 -6.89
N ALA A 850 15.27 -8.29 -5.80
CA ALA A 850 14.96 -7.70 -4.51
C ALA A 850 15.43 -6.23 -4.42
N HIS A 851 14.64 -5.43 -3.70
CA HIS A 851 14.80 -3.99 -3.57
C HIS A 851 15.74 -3.58 -2.44
N SER A 852 17.05 -3.72 -2.65
CA SER A 852 18.08 -3.33 -1.67
C SER A 852 18.12 -1.83 -1.38
N GLU A 853 17.56 -0.99 -2.25
CA GLU A 853 17.45 0.48 -2.06
C GLU A 853 16.43 0.88 -1.00
N ARG A 854 15.53 -0.05 -0.62
CA ARG A 854 14.45 0.20 0.36
C ARG A 854 14.93 -0.12 1.78
N TYR A 855 15.94 0.58 2.26
CA TYR A 855 16.48 0.43 3.62
C TYR A 855 16.50 1.77 4.36
N GLY A 856 16.60 1.72 5.70
CA GLY A 856 16.71 2.92 6.53
C GLY A 856 16.49 2.65 8.03
N LYS A 857 16.80 3.63 8.85
CA LYS A 857 16.62 3.55 10.30
C LYS A 857 15.12 3.45 10.63
N ASN A 858 14.77 2.60 11.59
CA ASN A 858 13.39 2.37 12.04
C ASN A 858 12.42 1.86 10.95
N LEU A 859 12.92 1.26 9.87
CA LEU A 859 12.09 0.52 8.92
C LEU A 859 11.97 -0.94 9.34
N TYR A 860 10.83 -1.56 9.01
CA TYR A 860 10.55 -2.99 9.22
C TYR A 860 10.81 -3.45 10.67
N LYS A 861 10.50 -2.60 11.66
CA LYS A 861 10.80 -2.85 13.09
C LYS A 861 10.26 -4.16 13.64
N ASN A 862 9.20 -4.68 13.05
CA ASN A 862 8.55 -5.92 13.44
C ASN A 862 9.13 -7.17 12.75
N VAL A 863 10.17 -7.05 11.93
CA VAL A 863 10.84 -8.20 11.29
C VAL A 863 12.33 -8.12 11.53
N PRO A 864 12.94 -9.05 12.27
CA PRO A 864 14.38 -9.03 12.54
C PRO A 864 15.19 -9.43 11.30
N GLY A 865 16.25 -8.69 11.01
CA GLY A 865 17.15 -8.99 9.91
C GLY A 865 18.17 -7.88 9.66
N LYS A 866 19.15 -8.15 8.79
CA LYS A 866 20.14 -7.18 8.32
C LYS A 866 19.81 -6.77 6.89
N ASP A 867 19.88 -5.49 6.59
CA ASP A 867 19.73 -4.98 5.23
C ASP A 867 20.94 -5.33 4.34
N GLU A 868 20.84 -5.01 3.06
CA GLU A 868 21.87 -5.23 2.05
C GLU A 868 22.49 -3.90 1.53
N SER A 869 22.38 -2.82 2.27
CA SER A 869 22.79 -1.47 1.86
C SER A 869 24.28 -1.35 1.50
N ALA A 870 25.11 -2.29 1.98
CA ALA A 870 26.54 -2.37 1.67
C ALA A 870 26.84 -2.43 0.16
N ILE A 871 25.91 -2.89 -0.69
CA ILE A 871 26.10 -2.94 -2.15
C ILE A 871 26.27 -1.53 -2.74
N PHE A 872 25.53 -0.54 -2.27
CA PHE A 872 25.64 0.85 -2.76
C PHE A 872 26.96 1.49 -2.32
N ARG A 873 27.41 1.21 -1.09
CA ARG A 873 28.71 1.63 -0.61
C ARG A 873 29.84 0.98 -1.42
N GLY A 874 29.73 -0.30 -1.75
CA GLY A 874 30.70 -1.01 -2.60
C GLY A 874 30.88 -0.33 -3.95
N ALA A 875 29.77 0.02 -4.60
CA ALA A 875 29.82 0.73 -5.89
C ALA A 875 30.45 2.13 -5.81
N VAL A 876 30.17 2.88 -4.75
CA VAL A 876 30.76 4.22 -4.56
C VAL A 876 32.25 4.13 -4.27
N ASP A 877 32.66 3.24 -3.37
CA ASP A 877 34.05 3.08 -2.97
C ASP A 877 34.91 2.43 -4.07
N TYR A 878 34.33 1.68 -5.00
CA TYR A 878 35.01 1.23 -6.21
C TYR A 878 35.66 2.37 -6.98
N PHE A 879 35.01 3.52 -7.11
CA PHE A 879 35.52 4.70 -7.79
C PHE A 879 36.49 5.55 -6.93
N ARG A 880 36.63 5.23 -5.65
CA ARG A 880 37.58 5.89 -4.74
C ARG A 880 38.92 5.15 -4.63
N LEU A 881 38.96 3.87 -5.07
CA LEU A 881 40.18 3.06 -5.07
C LEU A 881 41.15 3.54 -6.16
#